data_375904fd97b0110732a5b10db7a22866
#
_entry.id   375904fd97b0110732a5b10db7a22866
#
_cell.length_a   1.000
_cell.length_b   1.000
_cell.length_c   1.000
_cell.angle_alpha   90.00
_cell.angle_beta   90.00
_cell.angle_gamma   90.00
#
_symmetry.space_group_name_H-M   'P 1'
#
loop_
_entity.id
_entity.type
_entity.pdbx_description
1 polymer ?
#
loop_
_entity_poly.entity_id
_entity_poly.type
_entity_poly.pdbx_seq_one_letter_code
_entity_poly.pdbx_strand_id
1 'polypeptide(L)'
;MLYFLIWFINPEHIGYAPLFWLLAVSLGFKMLRMLHEWAHYVHVQEPVAPTRARRSLHTVDVLTTACPGEPHDMIVRTLESMQALNYPHTSYLCDEGDDPFLRRECERLGIIHVTRQEKTNAKAGNINNALRQATGEFCVVLDPDHVLAPDFLDQVIPFFEDEKIGFVQVVQAYGNQQESLVAQGAAEQTYHFYGPLMMGMNGYGTVQTIGANCTFRRAALDSIGGHAAGLTEDMHTAMRLHAEGWKSVYVPKVLSRGLVPASMGAFYAQQLKWARGAFDLLLRVYPKLWGRFTWPQRLHYLTLPLYFFSGVVTLIDIAVPIASLLLAKFPWYVPLQEFALHMLPLWGISLLIRCYAQQWLREPHERGLHLVGGFLRVGTWWVYALGFVYALFRVRVPYIPTPKDEGRLPNEWRVTLPNLLAVVLLLGACKVGRMQSLTIYTHLMVTLSLLLAAILLISVAMGQHEALRNFVRDMASWPYRPLVLWVNRQYVEITRTVGWGLRQSTVGLAMGVGGIVALFQFLMLMGVVKPVPHITWAKTGGMAVHTGLALAPNAAGSAGMGASLSTYKGNDIKPFVVDASSLLHSPPDALRQLQPTEVPLLTWPISAQAYSVGQWQSIARQFKQGVARPIMLRPLFSAKSPVEYRRAWRDMIKGFAAENVHNVVWLWTPPNPEAVADYCPGGAYFDWMVADHPVGENSDEYPRMRFQAAQQFELHRKPVMLLATLPANAPAANVLARRVASQYPEIRAVVYDSYAPANAASLQCDSPDNNLKRNSLISKGAQLATGEQGNRNNPKG
;
A
#
# COMPACT_ATOMS: atom_id res chain seq x y z
N MET A 1 3.43 -13.13 -10.49
CA MET A 1 3.52 -11.69 -10.82
C MET A 1 2.86 -11.33 -12.13
N LEU A 2 3.26 -11.90 -13.28
CA LEU A 2 2.68 -11.55 -14.58
C LEU A 2 1.16 -11.78 -14.63
N TYR A 3 0.68 -12.91 -14.10
CA TYR A 3 -0.74 -13.22 -13.95
C TYR A 3 -1.52 -12.13 -13.20
N PHE A 4 -0.97 -11.65 -12.06
CA PHE A 4 -1.56 -10.56 -11.31
C PHE A 4 -1.52 -9.24 -12.09
N LEU A 5 -0.42 -8.90 -12.75
CA LEU A 5 -0.28 -7.64 -13.49
C LEU A 5 -1.24 -7.55 -14.68
N ILE A 6 -1.37 -8.61 -15.47
CA ILE A 6 -2.29 -8.66 -16.62
C ILE A 6 -3.73 -8.44 -16.15
N TRP A 7 -4.11 -9.12 -15.05
CA TRP A 7 -5.42 -8.96 -14.46
C TRP A 7 -5.61 -7.54 -13.88
N PHE A 8 -4.61 -7.01 -13.15
CA PHE A 8 -4.71 -5.71 -12.48
C PHE A 8 -4.87 -4.54 -13.44
N ILE A 9 -4.17 -4.56 -14.59
CA ILE A 9 -4.18 -3.48 -15.59
C ILE A 9 -5.38 -3.58 -16.55
N ASN A 10 -6.28 -4.55 -16.38
CA ASN A 10 -7.48 -4.64 -17.20
C ASN A 10 -8.25 -3.31 -17.15
N PRO A 11 -8.60 -2.70 -18.31
CA PRO A 11 -9.35 -1.45 -18.37
C PRO A 11 -10.65 -1.45 -17.56
N GLU A 12 -11.32 -2.59 -17.45
CA GLU A 12 -12.55 -2.76 -16.67
C GLU A 12 -12.35 -2.58 -15.16
N HIS A 13 -11.09 -2.72 -14.68
CA HIS A 13 -10.75 -2.56 -13.26
C HIS A 13 -10.38 -1.12 -12.90
N ILE A 14 -10.11 -0.29 -13.90
CA ILE A 14 -9.63 1.09 -13.67
C ILE A 14 -10.79 1.95 -13.19
N GLY A 15 -10.66 2.46 -11.95
CA GLY A 15 -11.58 3.43 -11.40
C GLY A 15 -11.17 4.86 -11.74
N TYR A 16 -10.98 5.69 -10.72
CA TYR A 16 -10.48 7.05 -10.93
C TYR A 16 -8.99 7.03 -11.34
N ALA A 17 -8.73 7.29 -12.61
CA ALA A 17 -7.43 7.09 -13.23
C ALA A 17 -6.23 7.69 -12.49
N PRO A 18 -6.25 8.93 -11.94
CA PRO A 18 -5.10 9.46 -11.19
C PRO A 18 -4.73 8.61 -9.98
N LEU A 19 -5.70 8.16 -9.19
CA LEU A 19 -5.47 7.30 -8.03
C LEU A 19 -5.06 5.89 -8.44
N PHE A 20 -5.62 5.37 -9.56
CA PHE A 20 -5.22 4.09 -10.10
C PHE A 20 -3.75 4.05 -10.49
N TRP A 21 -3.27 5.06 -11.20
CA TRP A 21 -1.86 5.09 -11.61
C TRP A 21 -0.90 5.28 -10.44
N LEU A 22 -1.28 6.05 -9.40
CA LEU A 22 -0.51 6.11 -8.15
C LEU A 22 -0.43 4.73 -7.48
N LEU A 23 -1.55 4.02 -7.38
CA LEU A 23 -1.58 2.66 -6.85
C LEU A 23 -0.75 1.70 -7.72
N ALA A 24 -0.84 1.81 -9.05
CA ALA A 24 -0.07 0.99 -9.99
C ALA A 24 1.44 1.20 -9.83
N VAL A 25 1.89 2.45 -9.66
CA VAL A 25 3.29 2.79 -9.37
C VAL A 25 3.74 2.15 -8.05
N SER A 26 2.94 2.26 -6.99
CA SER A 26 3.24 1.63 -5.69
C SER A 26 3.36 0.11 -5.80
N LEU A 27 2.40 -0.55 -6.43
CA LEU A 27 2.42 -2.01 -6.61
C LEU A 27 3.57 -2.45 -7.52
N GLY A 28 3.79 -1.76 -8.63
CA GLY A 28 4.89 -2.03 -9.56
C GLY A 28 6.26 -1.94 -8.87
N PHE A 29 6.46 -0.91 -8.05
CA PHE A 29 7.68 -0.78 -7.24
C PHE A 29 7.86 -1.96 -6.26
N LYS A 30 6.81 -2.34 -5.53
CA LYS A 30 6.86 -3.48 -4.60
C LYS A 30 7.19 -4.78 -5.31
N MET A 31 6.63 -4.99 -6.50
CA MET A 31 6.95 -6.16 -7.34
C MET A 31 8.39 -6.13 -7.85
N LEU A 32 8.88 -4.97 -8.29
CA LEU A 32 10.28 -4.81 -8.69
C LEU A 32 11.22 -5.15 -7.53
N ARG A 33 10.91 -4.71 -6.32
CA ARG A 33 11.67 -5.04 -5.11
C ARG A 33 11.66 -6.53 -4.81
N MET A 34 10.53 -7.20 -4.92
CA MET A 34 10.46 -8.66 -4.77
C MET A 34 11.29 -9.39 -5.82
N LEU A 35 11.20 -8.97 -7.09
CA LEU A 35 12.03 -9.55 -8.16
C LEU A 35 13.51 -9.36 -7.92
N HIS A 36 13.92 -8.19 -7.45
CA HIS A 36 15.31 -7.91 -7.08
C HIS A 36 15.81 -8.85 -5.97
N GLU A 37 15.02 -9.03 -4.90
CA GLU A 37 15.35 -9.96 -3.83
C GLU A 37 15.46 -11.41 -4.34
N TRP A 38 14.48 -11.86 -5.12
CA TRP A 38 14.46 -13.23 -5.67
C TRP A 38 15.62 -13.49 -6.63
N ALA A 39 15.99 -12.52 -7.47
CA ALA A 39 17.16 -12.63 -8.34
C ALA A 39 18.45 -12.89 -7.54
N HIS A 40 18.62 -12.22 -6.39
CA HIS A 40 19.79 -12.46 -5.54
C HIS A 40 19.75 -13.84 -4.87
N TYR A 41 18.55 -14.31 -4.45
CA TYR A 41 18.41 -15.63 -3.82
C TYR A 41 18.77 -16.80 -4.76
N VAL A 42 18.60 -16.61 -6.08
CA VAL A 42 18.98 -17.64 -7.09
C VAL A 42 20.51 -17.76 -7.21
N HIS A 43 21.26 -16.71 -6.88
CA HIS A 43 22.73 -16.68 -7.04
C HIS A 43 23.49 -16.61 -5.71
N VAL A 44 22.86 -17.10 -4.62
CA VAL A 44 23.54 -17.19 -3.33
C VAL A 44 24.76 -18.10 -3.43
N GLN A 45 25.92 -17.55 -3.11
CA GLN A 45 27.18 -18.28 -3.09
C GLN A 45 27.96 -17.97 -1.82
N GLU A 46 28.50 -19.03 -1.20
CA GLU A 46 29.52 -18.89 -0.17
C GLU A 46 30.90 -18.95 -0.83
N PRO A 47 31.77 -17.98 -0.57
CA PRO A 47 33.12 -18.02 -1.14
C PRO A 47 33.92 -19.15 -0.51
N VAL A 48 34.64 -19.87 -1.34
CA VAL A 48 35.59 -20.91 -0.87
C VAL A 48 36.93 -20.26 -0.69
N ALA A 49 37.44 -20.25 0.55
CA ALA A 49 38.79 -19.82 0.81
C ALA A 49 39.79 -20.80 0.16
N PRO A 50 40.87 -20.33 -0.45
CA PRO A 50 41.92 -21.21 -0.97
C PRO A 50 42.41 -22.16 0.11
N THR A 51 42.56 -23.46 -0.23
CA THR A 51 42.81 -24.54 0.72
C THR A 51 44.23 -24.51 1.30
N ARG A 52 45.13 -23.74 0.74
CA ARG A 52 46.48 -23.47 1.22
C ARG A 52 46.87 -22.03 0.93
N ALA A 53 46.48 -21.16 1.84
CA ALA A 53 47.29 -19.96 1.96
C ALA A 53 48.74 -20.38 2.27
N ARG A 54 49.65 -20.17 1.33
CA ARG A 54 51.05 -20.00 1.74
C ARG A 54 50.97 -18.95 2.84
N ARG A 55 51.44 -19.27 4.06
CA ARG A 55 51.68 -18.29 5.12
C ARG A 55 52.83 -17.35 4.68
N SER A 56 52.64 -16.68 3.53
CA SER A 56 53.40 -15.46 3.28
C SER A 56 52.77 -14.45 4.26
N LEU A 57 53.59 -14.02 5.22
CA LEU A 57 53.20 -13.00 6.18
C LEU A 57 52.98 -11.70 5.39
N HIS A 58 51.73 -11.46 5.02
CA HIS A 58 51.33 -10.19 4.47
C HIS A 58 51.29 -9.15 5.58
N THR A 59 51.71 -7.95 5.29
CA THR A 59 51.61 -6.84 6.24
C THR A 59 50.18 -6.31 6.23
N VAL A 60 49.58 -6.16 7.41
CA VAL A 60 48.19 -5.73 7.57
C VAL A 60 48.12 -4.55 8.53
N ASP A 61 47.42 -3.51 8.11
CA ASP A 61 47.09 -2.38 8.96
C ASP A 61 45.59 -2.45 9.37
N VAL A 62 45.30 -2.26 10.64
CA VAL A 62 43.91 -2.26 11.17
C VAL A 62 43.59 -0.85 11.68
N LEU A 63 42.62 -0.19 11.06
CA LEU A 63 42.29 1.20 11.32
C LEU A 63 40.89 1.31 11.89
N THR A 64 40.78 2.06 12.98
CA THR A 64 39.44 2.53 13.47
C THR A 64 39.47 4.05 13.66
N THR A 65 38.31 4.64 13.82
CA THR A 65 38.16 6.10 13.97
C THR A 65 37.59 6.43 15.33
N ALA A 66 37.86 7.63 15.82
CA ALA A 66 37.21 8.22 16.99
C ALA A 66 36.78 9.65 16.65
N CYS A 67 35.55 9.99 17.05
CA CYS A 67 35.00 11.35 16.95
C CYS A 67 34.72 11.92 18.35
N PRO A 68 34.84 13.24 18.52
CA PRO A 68 34.48 13.89 19.77
C PRO A 68 33.05 13.56 20.22
N GLY A 69 32.89 13.18 21.50
CA GLY A 69 31.60 12.82 22.07
C GLY A 69 31.20 11.35 21.94
N GLU A 70 32.01 10.52 21.34
CA GLU A 70 31.81 9.06 21.37
C GLU A 70 32.25 8.46 22.72
N PRO A 71 31.56 7.43 23.26
CA PRO A 71 31.90 6.81 24.56
C PRO A 71 33.30 6.19 24.54
N HIS A 72 34.15 6.59 25.48
CA HIS A 72 35.51 6.06 25.62
C HIS A 72 35.55 4.54 25.79
N ASP A 73 34.70 3.99 26.66
CA ASP A 73 34.64 2.54 26.92
C ASP A 73 34.31 1.72 25.65
N MET A 74 33.53 2.27 24.76
CA MET A 74 33.20 1.64 23.48
C MET A 74 34.45 1.59 22.58
N ILE A 75 35.16 2.73 22.46
CA ILE A 75 36.35 2.83 21.65
C ILE A 75 37.45 1.92 22.22
N VAL A 76 37.65 1.95 23.53
CA VAL A 76 38.70 1.10 24.19
C VAL A 76 38.43 -0.37 23.95
N ARG A 77 37.16 -0.84 24.05
CA ARG A 77 36.84 -2.23 23.73
C ARG A 77 37.18 -2.61 22.28
N THR A 78 36.94 -1.70 21.35
CA THR A 78 37.37 -1.91 19.96
C THR A 78 38.86 -2.01 19.83
N LEU A 79 39.64 -1.10 20.47
CA LEU A 79 41.09 -1.09 20.48
C LEU A 79 41.67 -2.38 21.09
N GLU A 80 41.12 -2.84 22.20
CA GLU A 80 41.52 -4.10 22.85
C GLU A 80 41.25 -5.30 21.95
N SER A 81 40.13 -5.32 21.24
CA SER A 81 39.80 -6.39 20.30
C SER A 81 40.74 -6.39 19.07
N MET A 82 41.19 -5.21 18.62
CA MET A 82 42.17 -5.11 17.56
C MET A 82 43.49 -5.74 17.99
N GLN A 83 43.96 -5.47 19.21
CA GLN A 83 45.22 -6.08 19.73
C GLN A 83 45.11 -7.58 20.04
N ALA A 84 43.90 -8.09 20.21
CA ALA A 84 43.62 -9.51 20.43
C ALA A 84 43.62 -10.36 19.16
N LEU A 85 43.83 -9.79 17.98
CA LEU A 85 43.93 -10.53 16.72
C LEU A 85 45.12 -11.46 16.67
N ASN A 86 44.93 -12.71 16.24
CA ASN A 86 45.97 -13.73 16.17
C ASN A 86 47.02 -13.46 15.08
N TYR A 87 46.65 -12.71 14.04
CA TYR A 87 47.51 -12.41 12.87
C TYR A 87 48.35 -11.18 13.13
N PRO A 88 49.68 -11.21 12.78
CA PRO A 88 50.54 -10.05 12.92
C PRO A 88 50.02 -8.84 12.14
N HIS A 89 49.87 -7.71 12.80
CA HIS A 89 49.32 -6.48 12.22
C HIS A 89 49.81 -5.23 12.95
N THR A 90 49.55 -4.08 12.35
CA THR A 90 49.77 -2.76 12.97
C THR A 90 48.40 -2.09 13.16
N SER A 91 48.11 -1.62 14.36
CA SER A 91 46.81 -0.98 14.66
C SER A 91 46.94 0.53 14.71
N TYR A 92 45.92 1.23 14.20
CA TYR A 92 45.82 2.68 14.13
C TYR A 92 44.50 3.17 14.69
N LEU A 93 44.56 4.19 15.56
CA LEU A 93 43.40 4.97 15.93
C LEU A 93 43.45 6.33 15.21
N CYS A 94 42.51 6.56 14.31
CA CYS A 94 42.33 7.86 13.63
C CYS A 94 41.47 8.76 14.48
N ASP A 95 42.08 9.55 15.36
CA ASP A 95 41.35 10.38 16.32
C ASP A 95 41.09 11.79 15.78
N GLU A 96 39.82 12.12 15.57
CA GLU A 96 39.37 13.44 15.08
C GLU A 96 39.42 14.51 16.17
N GLY A 97 39.36 14.08 17.45
CA GLY A 97 39.33 14.94 18.64
C GLY A 97 40.69 15.26 19.23
N ASP A 98 41.69 14.48 18.95
CA ASP A 98 42.99 14.49 19.63
C ASP A 98 42.84 14.33 21.17
N ASP A 99 42.06 13.30 21.56
CA ASP A 99 41.67 13.09 22.96
C ASP A 99 42.89 12.55 23.79
N PRO A 100 43.28 13.26 24.86
CA PRO A 100 44.42 12.83 25.71
C PRO A 100 44.18 11.50 26.42
N PHE A 101 42.92 11.10 26.67
CA PHE A 101 42.59 9.79 27.25
C PHE A 101 42.89 8.69 26.22
N LEU A 102 42.33 8.84 25.01
CA LEU A 102 42.52 7.87 23.93
C LEU A 102 43.99 7.74 23.50
N ARG A 103 44.74 8.84 23.53
CA ARG A 103 46.20 8.80 23.29
C ARG A 103 46.91 7.91 24.30
N ARG A 104 46.66 8.05 25.61
CA ARG A 104 47.22 7.21 26.65
C ARG A 104 46.80 5.73 26.51
N GLU A 105 45.58 5.47 26.15
CA GLU A 105 45.11 4.11 25.90
C GLU A 105 45.79 3.49 24.68
N CYS A 106 46.00 4.26 23.63
CA CYS A 106 46.80 3.80 22.46
C CYS A 106 48.27 3.46 22.87
N GLU A 107 48.91 4.31 23.67
CA GLU A 107 50.23 4.04 24.21
C GLU A 107 50.23 2.76 25.08
N ARG A 108 49.26 2.57 25.94
CA ARG A 108 49.08 1.36 26.77
C ARG A 108 48.95 0.08 25.93
N LEU A 109 48.21 0.18 24.83
CA LEU A 109 47.91 -0.98 23.95
C LEU A 109 48.89 -1.16 22.81
N GLY A 110 49.90 -0.24 22.63
CA GLY A 110 50.84 -0.29 21.50
C GLY A 110 50.16 0.02 20.15
N ILE A 111 49.15 0.89 20.14
CA ILE A 111 48.38 1.34 18.96
C ILE A 111 48.91 2.69 18.51
N ILE A 112 49.08 2.90 17.22
CA ILE A 112 49.51 4.17 16.67
C ILE A 112 48.36 5.17 16.70
N HIS A 113 48.49 6.25 17.49
CA HIS A 113 47.53 7.33 17.56
C HIS A 113 47.77 8.33 16.43
N VAL A 114 46.76 8.53 15.54
CA VAL A 114 46.88 9.40 14.37
C VAL A 114 45.88 10.52 14.47
N THR A 115 46.35 11.75 14.36
CA THR A 115 45.51 12.95 14.32
C THR A 115 45.70 13.71 13.02
N ARG A 116 44.81 14.62 12.72
CA ARG A 116 44.90 15.46 11.52
C ARG A 116 44.54 16.92 11.82
N GLN A 117 45.23 17.82 11.11
CA GLN A 117 44.95 19.27 11.22
C GLN A 117 43.78 19.67 10.31
N GLU A 118 43.75 19.22 9.07
CA GLU A 118 42.69 19.52 8.12
C GLU A 118 41.55 18.51 8.25
N LYS A 119 40.44 18.98 8.80
CA LYS A 119 39.23 18.16 9.05
C LYS A 119 38.28 18.14 7.84
N THR A 120 38.75 17.63 6.70
CA THR A 120 37.95 17.49 5.47
C THR A 120 37.49 16.05 5.26
N ASN A 121 36.36 15.87 4.53
CA ASN A 121 35.82 14.57 4.11
C ASN A 121 35.49 13.58 5.24
N ALA A 122 35.20 14.09 6.45
CA ALA A 122 34.77 13.31 7.61
C ALA A 122 35.56 11.99 7.82
N LYS A 123 34.91 10.83 7.99
CA LYS A 123 35.50 9.52 8.21
C LYS A 123 36.49 9.14 7.11
N ALA A 124 36.09 9.25 5.85
CA ALA A 124 36.97 8.90 4.72
C ALA A 124 38.25 9.74 4.70
N GLY A 125 38.18 11.04 4.99
CA GLY A 125 39.36 11.90 5.07
C GLY A 125 40.27 11.57 6.24
N ASN A 126 39.72 11.15 7.38
CA ASN A 126 40.47 10.73 8.55
C ASN A 126 41.22 9.42 8.29
N ILE A 127 40.54 8.43 7.69
CA ILE A 127 41.20 7.17 7.27
C ILE A 127 42.27 7.44 6.20
N ASN A 128 41.99 8.24 5.18
CA ASN A 128 42.98 8.59 4.14
C ASN A 128 44.21 9.30 4.71
N ASN A 129 44.05 10.08 5.78
CA ASN A 129 45.19 10.69 6.48
C ASN A 129 46.06 9.62 7.15
N ALA A 130 45.49 8.65 7.85
CA ALA A 130 46.22 7.55 8.47
C ALA A 130 46.88 6.65 7.42
N LEU A 131 46.25 6.40 6.29
CA LEU A 131 46.80 5.62 5.18
C LEU A 131 48.06 6.24 4.57
N ARG A 132 48.37 7.51 4.79
CA ARG A 132 49.67 8.11 4.37
C ARG A 132 50.85 7.58 5.19
N GLN A 133 50.59 7.12 6.40
CA GLN A 133 51.60 6.60 7.33
C GLN A 133 51.59 5.07 7.38
N ALA A 134 50.46 4.47 7.11
CA ALA A 134 50.21 3.04 7.08
C ALA A 134 50.93 2.43 5.84
N THR A 135 51.64 1.31 6.02
CA THR A 135 52.49 0.67 4.99
C THR A 135 52.06 -0.75 4.67
N GLY A 136 51.01 -1.24 5.30
CA GLY A 136 50.46 -2.58 5.09
C GLY A 136 49.97 -2.82 3.66
N GLU A 137 50.22 -4.04 3.16
CA GLU A 137 49.66 -4.51 1.88
C GLU A 137 48.14 -4.55 1.89
N PHE A 138 47.58 -4.87 3.06
CA PHE A 138 46.14 -4.85 3.29
C PHE A 138 45.81 -3.89 4.43
N CYS A 139 44.64 -3.28 4.33
CA CYS A 139 44.11 -2.44 5.40
C CYS A 139 42.67 -2.82 5.76
N VAL A 140 42.41 -2.99 7.04
CA VAL A 140 41.06 -3.20 7.59
C VAL A 140 40.51 -1.88 8.07
N VAL A 141 39.30 -1.59 7.72
CA VAL A 141 38.57 -0.40 8.19
C VAL A 141 37.44 -0.82 9.10
N LEU A 142 37.41 -0.26 10.32
CA LEU A 142 36.41 -0.52 11.35
C LEU A 142 35.68 0.75 11.75
N ASP A 143 34.43 0.59 12.24
CA ASP A 143 33.80 1.61 13.05
C ASP A 143 34.26 1.49 14.52
N PRO A 144 34.17 2.57 15.31
CA PRO A 144 34.69 2.61 16.69
C PRO A 144 33.93 1.74 17.69
N ASP A 145 32.84 1.12 17.25
CA ASP A 145 31.98 0.24 18.05
C ASP A 145 32.09 -1.25 17.67
N HIS A 146 33.08 -1.61 16.85
CA HIS A 146 33.21 -2.97 16.36
C HIS A 146 34.24 -3.78 17.15
N VAL A 147 33.75 -4.85 17.79
CA VAL A 147 34.56 -5.81 18.50
C VAL A 147 34.86 -6.98 17.57
N LEU A 148 36.14 -7.20 17.27
CA LEU A 148 36.61 -8.23 16.36
C LEU A 148 36.75 -9.60 17.04
N ALA A 149 36.53 -10.68 16.29
CA ALA A 149 36.94 -12.01 16.67
C ALA A 149 38.45 -12.17 16.48
N PRO A 150 39.18 -12.91 17.36
CA PRO A 150 40.64 -13.05 17.27
C PRO A 150 41.12 -13.65 15.93
N ASP A 151 40.30 -14.46 15.28
CA ASP A 151 40.62 -15.13 14.00
C ASP A 151 40.17 -14.32 12.75
N PHE A 152 39.75 -13.06 12.91
CA PHE A 152 39.21 -12.23 11.81
C PHE A 152 40.15 -12.22 10.59
N LEU A 153 41.43 -11.90 10.78
CA LEU A 153 42.38 -11.81 9.70
C LEU A 153 42.70 -13.18 9.09
N ASP A 154 42.76 -14.23 9.91
CA ASP A 154 42.99 -15.60 9.44
C ASP A 154 41.88 -16.07 8.49
N GLN A 155 40.65 -15.59 8.68
CA GLN A 155 39.50 -15.91 7.85
C GLN A 155 39.39 -15.05 6.58
N VAL A 156 40.02 -13.88 6.53
CA VAL A 156 39.85 -12.90 5.46
C VAL A 156 41.06 -12.83 4.50
N ILE A 157 42.26 -12.83 5.04
CA ILE A 157 43.49 -12.67 4.24
C ILE A 157 43.65 -13.73 3.14
N PRO A 158 43.27 -15.01 3.31
CA PRO A 158 43.41 -16.02 2.27
C PRO A 158 42.69 -15.69 0.95
N PHE A 159 41.64 -14.93 0.98
CA PHE A 159 40.91 -14.55 -0.25
C PHE A 159 41.73 -13.63 -1.16
N PHE A 160 42.68 -12.89 -0.62
CA PHE A 160 43.55 -12.00 -1.39
C PHE A 160 44.66 -12.69 -2.17
N GLU A 161 44.74 -14.03 -2.15
CA GLU A 161 45.61 -14.77 -3.07
C GLU A 161 45.24 -14.53 -4.54
N ASP A 162 43.93 -14.25 -4.84
CA ASP A 162 43.57 -13.69 -6.14
C ASP A 162 43.93 -12.19 -6.15
N GLU A 163 44.96 -11.85 -6.91
CA GLU A 163 45.47 -10.47 -7.02
C GLU A 163 44.43 -9.47 -7.53
N LYS A 164 43.36 -9.95 -8.15
CA LYS A 164 42.22 -9.12 -8.65
C LYS A 164 41.26 -8.74 -7.56
N ILE A 165 41.29 -9.33 -6.37
CA ILE A 165 40.42 -8.98 -5.26
C ILE A 165 40.91 -7.67 -4.64
N GLY A 166 40.08 -6.64 -4.78
CA GLY A 166 40.31 -5.32 -4.23
C GLY A 166 39.85 -5.19 -2.78
N PHE A 167 38.78 -5.89 -2.40
CA PHE A 167 38.29 -5.89 -1.02
C PHE A 167 37.49 -7.15 -0.65
N VAL A 168 37.50 -7.43 0.65
CA VAL A 168 36.69 -8.50 1.27
C VAL A 168 35.81 -7.89 2.36
N GLN A 169 34.53 -8.06 2.24
CA GLN A 169 33.53 -7.61 3.22
C GLN A 169 33.04 -8.80 4.05
N VAL A 170 33.07 -8.69 5.38
CA VAL A 170 32.43 -9.69 6.27
C VAL A 170 31.02 -9.26 6.68
N VAL A 171 30.27 -10.20 7.23
CA VAL A 171 28.90 -9.94 7.67
C VAL A 171 28.86 -8.90 8.81
N GLN A 172 27.85 -8.06 8.80
CA GLN A 172 27.54 -7.17 9.91
C GLN A 172 26.65 -7.88 10.92
N ALA A 173 27.08 -7.98 12.14
CA ALA A 173 26.33 -8.49 13.27
C ALA A 173 26.30 -7.46 14.41
N TYR A 174 25.33 -7.59 15.32
CA TYR A 174 25.10 -6.60 16.35
C TYR A 174 25.08 -7.20 17.76
N GLY A 175 25.66 -6.47 18.73
CA GLY A 175 25.75 -6.87 20.12
C GLY A 175 24.57 -6.39 20.97
N ASN A 176 23.94 -5.26 20.60
CA ASN A 176 22.94 -4.59 21.41
C ASN A 176 21.49 -4.68 20.88
N GLN A 177 21.20 -5.60 20.00
CA GLN A 177 19.88 -5.70 19.36
C GLN A 177 18.72 -5.98 20.33
N GLN A 178 18.99 -6.42 21.56
CA GLN A 178 17.97 -6.66 22.60
C GLN A 178 17.79 -5.47 23.55
N GLU A 179 18.53 -4.40 23.37
CA GLU A 179 18.55 -3.24 24.25
C GLU A 179 17.21 -2.49 24.22
N SER A 180 16.65 -2.31 23.02
CA SER A 180 15.36 -1.63 22.81
C SER A 180 14.58 -2.23 21.64
N LEU A 181 13.28 -1.89 21.53
CA LEU A 181 12.48 -2.25 20.33
C LEU A 181 13.00 -1.57 19.07
N VAL A 182 13.60 -0.38 19.20
CA VAL A 182 14.23 0.31 18.07
C VAL A 182 15.49 -0.43 17.65
N ALA A 183 16.35 -0.83 18.60
CA ALA A 183 17.55 -1.63 18.32
C ALA A 183 17.19 -2.96 17.65
N GLN A 184 16.18 -3.66 18.17
CA GLN A 184 15.68 -4.88 17.57
C GLN A 184 15.19 -4.65 16.14
N GLY A 185 14.34 -3.63 15.92
CA GLY A 185 13.81 -3.31 14.61
C GLY A 185 14.87 -2.86 13.61
N ALA A 186 15.89 -2.12 14.08
CA ALA A 186 17.04 -1.72 13.25
C ALA A 186 17.85 -2.94 12.80
N ALA A 187 18.13 -3.90 13.69
CA ALA A 187 18.81 -5.13 13.36
C ALA A 187 17.98 -6.01 12.40
N GLU A 188 16.69 -6.23 12.68
CA GLU A 188 15.78 -7.04 11.86
C GLU A 188 15.68 -6.55 10.41
N GLN A 189 15.80 -5.24 10.15
CA GLN A 189 15.78 -4.69 8.80
C GLN A 189 17.01 -5.11 7.96
N THR A 190 18.11 -5.47 8.60
CA THR A 190 19.39 -5.76 7.95
C THR A 190 19.66 -7.25 7.74
N TYR A 191 18.97 -8.15 8.45
CA TYR A 191 19.27 -9.58 8.40
C TYR A 191 19.23 -10.18 7.00
N HIS A 192 18.16 -9.91 6.24
CA HIS A 192 18.06 -10.38 4.86
C HIS A 192 19.08 -9.71 3.92
N PHE A 193 19.46 -8.47 4.22
CA PHE A 193 20.47 -7.76 3.45
C PHE A 193 21.85 -8.38 3.65
N TYR A 194 22.30 -8.54 4.90
CA TYR A 194 23.61 -9.13 5.22
C TYR A 194 23.66 -10.66 5.13
N GLY A 195 22.51 -11.31 5.08
CA GLY A 195 22.42 -12.73 4.78
C GLY A 195 22.33 -12.98 3.28
N PRO A 196 21.17 -13.44 2.80
CA PRO A 196 21.00 -13.94 1.42
C PRO A 196 21.27 -12.89 0.32
N LEU A 197 20.99 -11.60 0.55
CA LEU A 197 21.22 -10.58 -0.48
C LEU A 197 22.70 -10.36 -0.75
N MET A 198 23.55 -10.14 0.27
CA MET A 198 24.99 -9.97 0.12
C MET A 198 25.67 -11.24 -0.42
N MET A 199 25.14 -12.43 -0.05
CA MET A 199 25.63 -13.69 -0.62
C MET A 199 25.26 -13.82 -2.11
N GLY A 200 24.09 -13.34 -2.50
CA GLY A 200 23.69 -13.23 -3.91
C GLY A 200 24.55 -12.21 -4.67
N MET A 201 24.88 -11.08 -4.05
CA MET A 201 25.83 -10.11 -4.61
C MET A 201 27.20 -10.74 -4.81
N ASN A 202 27.66 -11.62 -3.91
CA ASN A 202 28.91 -12.37 -4.09
C ASN A 202 28.86 -13.22 -5.37
N GLY A 203 27.77 -13.93 -5.60
CA GLY A 203 27.57 -14.71 -6.83
C GLY A 203 27.55 -13.89 -8.11
N TYR A 204 27.11 -12.62 -8.05
CA TYR A 204 27.11 -11.70 -9.18
C TYR A 204 28.41 -10.87 -9.31
N GLY A 205 29.34 -10.94 -8.34
CA GLY A 205 30.54 -10.08 -8.30
C GLY A 205 30.19 -8.61 -8.07
N THR A 206 29.17 -8.35 -7.25
CA THR A 206 28.64 -7.01 -6.97
C THR A 206 28.58 -6.70 -5.47
N VAL A 207 29.40 -7.37 -4.67
CA VAL A 207 29.51 -7.10 -3.23
C VAL A 207 29.86 -5.64 -3.00
N GLN A 208 29.16 -5.01 -2.08
CA GLN A 208 29.48 -3.63 -1.69
C GLN A 208 30.15 -3.59 -0.31
N THR A 209 30.89 -2.53 -0.05
CA THR A 209 31.35 -2.21 1.30
C THR A 209 30.22 -1.57 2.11
N ILE A 210 30.26 -1.77 3.44
CA ILE A 210 29.23 -1.30 4.37
C ILE A 210 29.77 -0.35 5.45
N GLY A 211 30.97 0.19 5.23
CA GLY A 211 31.59 1.19 6.08
C GLY A 211 32.39 0.63 7.28
N ALA A 212 32.20 -0.66 7.59
CA ALA A 212 32.92 -1.33 8.66
C ALA A 212 33.24 -2.78 8.26
N ASN A 213 34.13 -3.44 8.97
CA ASN A 213 34.50 -4.85 8.78
C ASN A 213 34.98 -5.17 7.35
N CYS A 214 35.54 -4.21 6.68
CA CYS A 214 36.01 -4.37 5.32
C CYS A 214 37.53 -4.35 5.28
N THR A 215 38.10 -5.36 4.61
CA THR A 215 39.56 -5.43 4.33
C THR A 215 39.77 -5.06 2.88
N PHE A 216 40.70 -4.14 2.63
CA PHE A 216 41.06 -3.66 1.31
C PHE A 216 42.48 -4.02 0.96
N ARG A 217 42.72 -4.36 -0.31
CA ARG A 217 44.08 -4.35 -0.87
C ARG A 217 44.54 -2.90 -1.02
N ARG A 218 45.67 -2.56 -0.49
CA ARG A 218 46.23 -1.21 -0.54
C ARG A 218 46.36 -0.69 -1.97
N ALA A 219 46.88 -1.49 -2.88
CA ALA A 219 47.00 -1.14 -4.29
C ALA A 219 45.64 -0.82 -4.95
N ALA A 220 44.58 -1.48 -4.52
CA ALA A 220 43.24 -1.16 -5.00
C ALA A 220 42.75 0.21 -4.51
N LEU A 221 42.96 0.55 -3.24
CA LEU A 221 42.64 1.89 -2.73
C LEU A 221 43.50 2.97 -3.40
N ASP A 222 44.78 2.73 -3.59
CA ASP A 222 45.67 3.67 -4.23
C ASP A 222 45.27 3.93 -5.69
N SER A 223 44.77 2.91 -6.43
CA SER A 223 44.33 3.04 -7.81
C SER A 223 43.13 4.01 -7.97
N ILE A 224 42.37 4.23 -6.91
CA ILE A 224 41.21 5.16 -6.89
C ILE A 224 41.49 6.43 -6.07
N GLY A 225 42.71 6.61 -5.53
CA GLY A 225 43.16 7.74 -4.72
C GLY A 225 42.61 7.72 -3.29
N GLY A 226 42.45 6.53 -2.70
CA GLY A 226 41.97 6.31 -1.32
C GLY A 226 40.45 6.18 -1.22
N HIS A 227 39.96 6.20 0.01
CA HIS A 227 38.52 6.16 0.28
C HIS A 227 37.80 7.37 -0.31
N ALA A 228 36.66 7.12 -0.96
CA ALA A 228 35.86 8.16 -1.57
C ALA A 228 35.17 9.04 -0.50
N ALA A 229 35.00 10.33 -0.79
CA ALA A 229 34.31 11.24 0.08
C ALA A 229 32.77 11.14 -0.12
N GLY A 230 32.00 11.41 0.93
CA GLY A 230 30.54 11.46 0.88
C GLY A 230 29.86 10.99 2.15
N LEU A 231 28.53 11.00 2.16
CA LEU A 231 27.73 10.50 3.30
C LEU A 231 27.66 8.96 3.33
N THR A 232 27.86 8.33 2.19
CA THR A 232 27.95 6.89 1.97
C THR A 232 29.27 6.61 1.23
N GLU A 233 30.36 6.99 1.89
CA GLU A 233 31.73 6.90 1.39
C GLU A 233 32.14 5.47 1.08
N ASP A 234 31.60 4.54 1.83
CA ASP A 234 31.75 3.10 1.68
C ASP A 234 31.20 2.63 0.32
N MET A 235 29.91 2.77 0.07
CA MET A 235 29.33 2.38 -1.22
C MET A 235 30.00 3.11 -2.40
N HIS A 236 30.35 4.39 -2.22
CA HIS A 236 31.09 5.15 -3.24
C HIS A 236 32.47 4.56 -3.53
N THR A 237 33.19 4.14 -2.49
CA THR A 237 34.50 3.45 -2.62
C THR A 237 34.34 2.14 -3.40
N ALA A 238 33.33 1.31 -3.05
CA ALA A 238 33.06 0.07 -3.78
C ALA A 238 32.72 0.34 -5.25
N MET A 239 31.90 1.35 -5.55
CA MET A 239 31.56 1.75 -6.93
C MET A 239 32.80 2.11 -7.73
N ARG A 240 33.73 2.86 -7.14
CA ARG A 240 35.00 3.25 -7.82
C ARG A 240 35.92 2.05 -8.04
N LEU A 241 36.04 1.17 -7.05
CA LEU A 241 36.85 -0.05 -7.18
C LEU A 241 36.30 -0.97 -8.28
N HIS A 242 35.02 -1.21 -8.31
CA HIS A 242 34.37 -1.98 -9.37
C HIS A 242 34.52 -1.33 -10.76
N ALA A 243 34.47 0.00 -10.84
CA ALA A 243 34.67 0.73 -12.08
C ALA A 243 36.11 0.63 -12.61
N GLU A 244 37.12 0.42 -11.73
CA GLU A 244 38.50 0.12 -12.10
C GLU A 244 38.74 -1.37 -12.35
N GLY A 245 37.70 -2.22 -12.26
CA GLY A 245 37.78 -3.66 -12.57
C GLY A 245 38.22 -4.55 -11.40
N TRP A 246 38.32 -4.00 -10.20
CA TRP A 246 38.58 -4.80 -9.02
C TRP A 246 37.41 -5.71 -8.68
N LYS A 247 37.70 -6.92 -8.22
CA LYS A 247 36.72 -7.87 -7.71
C LYS A 247 36.48 -7.68 -6.22
N SER A 248 35.35 -8.16 -5.74
CA SER A 248 34.96 -8.14 -4.35
C SER A 248 34.49 -9.51 -3.87
N VAL A 249 34.69 -9.81 -2.58
CA VAL A 249 34.27 -11.05 -1.95
C VAL A 249 33.46 -10.73 -0.70
N TYR A 250 32.43 -11.51 -0.45
CA TYR A 250 31.62 -11.45 0.77
C TYR A 250 31.81 -12.71 1.62
N VAL A 251 32.34 -12.55 2.82
CA VAL A 251 32.53 -13.65 3.79
C VAL A 251 31.33 -13.66 4.77
N PRO A 252 30.42 -14.62 4.66
CA PRO A 252 29.18 -14.67 5.46
C PRO A 252 29.42 -15.29 6.85
N LYS A 253 30.45 -14.86 7.56
CA LYS A 253 30.79 -15.30 8.92
C LYS A 253 30.73 -14.12 9.88
N VAL A 254 30.21 -14.36 11.09
CA VAL A 254 30.19 -13.33 12.14
C VAL A 254 31.60 -13.25 12.76
N LEU A 255 32.39 -12.35 12.24
CA LEU A 255 33.77 -12.10 12.67
C LEU A 255 33.92 -10.77 13.43
N SER A 256 32.89 -10.01 13.56
CA SER A 256 32.80 -8.81 14.39
C SER A 256 31.39 -8.49 14.79
N ARG A 257 31.24 -7.69 15.85
CA ARG A 257 29.93 -7.19 16.31
C ARG A 257 30.01 -5.70 16.58
N GLY A 258 29.14 -4.95 15.91
CA GLY A 258 28.94 -3.53 16.14
C GLY A 258 27.67 -3.23 16.93
N LEU A 259 27.26 -1.98 16.95
CA LEU A 259 26.06 -1.51 17.64
C LEU A 259 25.05 -0.95 16.64
N VAL A 260 23.75 -1.20 16.87
CA VAL A 260 22.64 -0.52 16.21
C VAL A 260 22.16 0.65 17.04
N PRO A 261 21.54 1.67 16.44
CA PRO A 261 20.89 2.74 17.19
C PRO A 261 19.79 2.20 18.11
N ALA A 262 19.85 2.55 19.39
CA ALA A 262 18.88 2.10 20.39
C ALA A 262 17.70 3.06 20.55
N SER A 263 17.83 4.33 20.10
CA SER A 263 16.78 5.34 20.16
C SER A 263 16.23 5.70 18.77
N MET A 264 14.99 6.16 18.72
CA MET A 264 14.33 6.54 17.46
C MET A 264 15.03 7.72 16.79
N GLY A 265 15.48 8.70 17.58
CA GLY A 265 16.21 9.87 17.07
C GLY A 265 17.53 9.49 16.39
N ALA A 266 18.34 8.65 17.05
CA ALA A 266 19.59 8.14 16.49
C ALA A 266 19.35 7.30 15.23
N PHE A 267 18.31 6.45 15.25
CA PHE A 267 17.93 5.64 14.09
C PHE A 267 17.53 6.52 12.89
N TYR A 268 16.65 7.50 13.08
CA TYR A 268 16.21 8.39 11.99
C TYR A 268 17.35 9.24 11.44
N ALA A 269 18.27 9.73 12.30
CA ALA A 269 19.45 10.46 11.86
C ALA A 269 20.36 9.59 10.98
N GLN A 270 20.58 8.33 11.35
CA GLN A 270 21.33 7.36 10.56
C GLN A 270 20.63 7.08 9.22
N GLN A 271 19.32 6.81 9.24
CA GLN A 271 18.57 6.49 8.04
C GLN A 271 18.47 7.66 7.06
N LEU A 272 18.38 8.90 7.56
CA LEU A 272 18.41 10.11 6.71
C LEU A 272 19.77 10.24 6.00
N LYS A 273 20.86 10.03 6.73
CA LYS A 273 22.21 10.07 6.18
C LYS A 273 22.39 9.02 5.07
N TRP A 274 21.97 7.79 5.32
CA TRP A 274 22.06 6.71 4.34
C TRP A 274 21.16 6.95 3.10
N ALA A 275 19.91 7.33 3.30
CA ALA A 275 18.98 7.63 2.20
C ALA A 275 19.52 8.78 1.33
N ARG A 276 19.91 9.89 1.97
CA ARG A 276 20.48 11.05 1.26
C ARG A 276 21.74 10.69 0.47
N GLY A 277 22.65 9.92 1.08
CA GLY A 277 23.89 9.49 0.43
C GLY A 277 23.64 8.55 -0.73
N ALA A 278 22.80 7.54 -0.55
CA ALA A 278 22.45 6.58 -1.61
C ALA A 278 21.81 7.25 -2.83
N PHE A 279 20.88 8.19 -2.62
CA PHE A 279 20.30 8.96 -3.73
C PHE A 279 21.31 9.90 -4.39
N ASP A 280 22.25 10.43 -3.64
CA ASP A 280 23.32 11.27 -4.22
C ASP A 280 24.24 10.44 -5.15
N LEU A 281 24.57 9.23 -4.72
CA LEU A 281 25.33 8.32 -5.56
C LEU A 281 24.56 7.92 -6.81
N LEU A 282 23.28 7.60 -6.69
CA LEU A 282 22.42 7.24 -7.81
C LEU A 282 22.32 8.37 -8.85
N LEU A 283 22.12 9.59 -8.38
CA LEU A 283 21.88 10.73 -9.27
C LEU A 283 23.15 11.34 -9.87
N ARG A 284 24.31 11.23 -9.21
CA ARG A 284 25.51 11.99 -9.56
C ARG A 284 26.74 11.16 -9.84
N VAL A 285 26.93 10.03 -9.15
CA VAL A 285 28.09 9.17 -9.30
C VAL A 285 27.84 8.05 -10.30
N TYR A 286 26.73 7.36 -10.13
CA TYR A 286 26.33 6.24 -10.97
C TYR A 286 26.31 6.55 -12.47
N PRO A 287 25.73 7.68 -12.94
CA PRO A 287 25.73 8.00 -14.37
C PRO A 287 27.13 8.17 -14.94
N LYS A 288 28.09 8.69 -14.14
CA LYS A 288 29.47 8.91 -14.56
C LYS A 288 30.26 7.61 -14.70
N LEU A 289 29.92 6.62 -13.87
CA LEU A 289 30.60 5.32 -13.84
C LEU A 289 29.90 4.24 -14.67
N TRP A 290 28.70 4.50 -15.19
CA TRP A 290 27.86 3.55 -15.92
C TRP A 290 28.63 2.75 -16.99
N GLY A 291 29.43 3.43 -17.83
CA GLY A 291 30.18 2.82 -18.92
C GLY A 291 31.28 1.87 -18.47
N ARG A 292 31.74 2.00 -17.22
CA ARG A 292 32.82 1.19 -16.64
C ARG A 292 32.35 -0.05 -15.89
N PHE A 293 31.02 -0.13 -15.59
CA PHE A 293 30.44 -1.24 -14.88
C PHE A 293 30.09 -2.42 -15.80
N THR A 294 30.24 -3.63 -15.30
CA THR A 294 29.65 -4.84 -15.88
C THR A 294 28.12 -4.77 -15.80
N TRP A 295 27.41 -5.57 -16.60
CA TRP A 295 25.95 -5.57 -16.56
C TRP A 295 25.35 -5.87 -15.17
N PRO A 296 25.82 -6.88 -14.40
CA PRO A 296 25.37 -7.09 -13.04
C PRO A 296 25.58 -5.86 -12.13
N GLN A 297 26.75 -5.20 -12.25
CA GLN A 297 27.08 -4.00 -11.47
C GLN A 297 26.18 -2.81 -11.86
N ARG A 298 25.85 -2.65 -13.15
CA ARG A 298 24.91 -1.62 -13.60
C ARG A 298 23.54 -1.80 -12.95
N LEU A 299 22.99 -3.01 -13.01
CA LEU A 299 21.71 -3.32 -12.41
C LEU A 299 21.75 -3.17 -10.90
N HIS A 300 22.80 -3.66 -10.24
CA HIS A 300 22.98 -3.58 -8.80
C HIS A 300 22.99 -2.13 -8.31
N TYR A 301 23.87 -1.28 -8.85
CA TYR A 301 23.98 0.13 -8.42
C TYR A 301 22.81 1.00 -8.83
N LEU A 302 22.00 0.59 -9.81
CA LEU A 302 20.71 1.20 -10.12
C LEU A 302 19.64 0.84 -9.07
N THR A 303 19.57 -0.43 -8.68
CA THR A 303 18.46 -0.96 -7.86
C THR A 303 18.68 -0.84 -6.36
N LEU A 304 19.92 -0.81 -5.90
CA LEU A 304 20.27 -0.77 -4.49
C LEU A 304 19.70 0.48 -3.78
N PRO A 305 19.89 1.71 -4.30
CA PRO A 305 19.33 2.92 -3.68
C PRO A 305 17.80 2.95 -3.66
N LEU A 306 17.15 2.14 -4.50
CA LEU A 306 15.69 2.03 -4.53
C LEU A 306 15.11 1.49 -3.21
N TYR A 307 15.93 0.89 -2.34
CA TYR A 307 15.49 0.55 -0.98
C TYR A 307 14.88 1.76 -0.27
N PHE A 308 15.57 2.90 -0.33
CA PHE A 308 15.12 4.14 0.33
C PHE A 308 13.95 4.81 -0.42
N PHE A 309 13.74 4.51 -1.71
CA PHE A 309 12.58 5.00 -2.45
C PHE A 309 11.25 4.45 -1.90
N SER A 310 11.33 3.39 -1.09
CA SER A 310 10.18 2.88 -0.33
C SER A 310 9.48 3.95 0.52
N GLY A 311 10.18 5.01 0.94
CA GLY A 311 9.56 6.13 1.64
C GLY A 311 8.55 6.90 0.79
N VAL A 312 8.91 7.19 -0.47
CA VAL A 312 7.99 7.84 -1.44
C VAL A 312 6.81 6.93 -1.75
N VAL A 313 7.06 5.63 -1.87
CA VAL A 313 6.00 4.64 -2.13
C VAL A 313 5.04 4.54 -0.94
N THR A 314 5.56 4.53 0.30
CA THR A 314 4.70 4.56 1.50
C THR A 314 3.89 5.85 1.60
N LEU A 315 4.46 6.99 1.19
CA LEU A 315 3.68 8.25 1.06
C LEU A 315 2.51 8.08 0.09
N ILE A 316 2.71 7.43 -1.05
CA ILE A 316 1.62 7.10 -1.99
C ILE A 316 0.59 6.17 -1.33
N ASP A 317 1.06 5.13 -0.62
CA ASP A 317 0.17 4.20 0.10
C ASP A 317 -0.70 4.90 1.16
N ILE A 318 -0.21 5.97 1.79
CA ILE A 318 -0.96 6.81 2.73
C ILE A 318 -1.88 7.77 1.97
N ALA A 319 -1.41 8.40 0.90
CA ALA A 319 -2.15 9.41 0.16
C ALA A 319 -3.35 8.83 -0.61
N VAL A 320 -3.22 7.63 -1.19
CA VAL A 320 -4.29 7.01 -2.00
C VAL A 320 -5.56 6.78 -1.19
N PRO A 321 -5.55 6.11 -0.02
CA PRO A 321 -6.78 5.93 0.76
C PRO A 321 -7.34 7.25 1.30
N ILE A 322 -6.50 8.20 1.71
CA ILE A 322 -6.94 9.53 2.13
C ILE A 322 -7.69 10.23 0.99
N ALA A 323 -7.06 10.33 -0.19
CA ALA A 323 -7.67 10.98 -1.35
C ALA A 323 -8.93 10.24 -1.82
N SER A 324 -8.93 8.90 -1.81
CA SER A 324 -10.09 8.11 -2.15
C SER A 324 -11.29 8.40 -1.26
N LEU A 325 -11.06 8.49 0.05
CA LEU A 325 -12.10 8.73 1.04
C LEU A 325 -12.60 10.18 1.04
N LEU A 326 -11.71 11.15 0.83
CA LEU A 326 -12.08 12.57 0.77
C LEU A 326 -12.83 12.93 -0.53
N LEU A 327 -12.43 12.34 -1.65
CA LEU A 327 -13.03 12.60 -2.95
C LEU A 327 -14.22 11.68 -3.26
N ALA A 328 -14.46 10.65 -2.46
CA ALA A 328 -15.38 9.55 -2.74
C ALA A 328 -15.14 8.90 -4.13
N LYS A 329 -13.86 8.88 -4.58
CA LYS A 329 -13.41 8.29 -5.84
C LYS A 329 -12.39 7.21 -5.54
N PHE A 330 -12.59 6.02 -6.14
CA PHE A 330 -11.77 4.86 -5.82
C PHE A 330 -10.78 4.56 -6.95
N PRO A 331 -9.56 4.11 -6.64
CA PRO A 331 -8.54 3.85 -7.66
C PRO A 331 -8.94 2.70 -8.59
N TRP A 332 -9.72 1.75 -8.11
CA TRP A 332 -10.07 0.54 -8.83
C TRP A 332 -11.46 0.04 -8.43
N TYR A 333 -12.06 -0.74 -9.32
CA TYR A 333 -13.36 -1.34 -9.10
C TYR A 333 -13.27 -2.84 -9.36
N VAL A 334 -12.84 -3.59 -8.35
CA VAL A 334 -12.69 -5.04 -8.41
C VAL A 334 -13.39 -5.67 -7.22
N PRO A 335 -14.13 -6.77 -7.39
CA PRO A 335 -14.67 -7.52 -6.27
C PRO A 335 -13.55 -7.99 -5.34
N LEU A 336 -13.73 -7.84 -4.03
CA LEU A 336 -12.73 -8.21 -3.04
C LEU A 336 -12.32 -9.69 -3.16
N GLN A 337 -13.25 -10.56 -3.50
CA GLN A 337 -13.00 -11.99 -3.71
C GLN A 337 -12.05 -12.21 -4.89
N GLU A 338 -12.29 -11.53 -6.01
CA GLU A 338 -11.45 -11.63 -7.21
C GLU A 338 -10.04 -11.06 -6.95
N PHE A 339 -9.96 -9.94 -6.26
CA PHE A 339 -8.68 -9.40 -5.80
C PHE A 339 -7.92 -10.40 -4.92
N ALA A 340 -8.59 -10.99 -3.95
CA ALA A 340 -7.99 -11.96 -3.07
C ALA A 340 -7.45 -13.17 -3.84
N LEU A 341 -8.20 -13.67 -4.83
CA LEU A 341 -7.80 -14.79 -5.69
C LEU A 341 -6.50 -14.52 -6.45
N HIS A 342 -6.29 -13.29 -6.90
CA HIS A 342 -5.11 -12.91 -7.65
C HIS A 342 -3.93 -12.51 -6.76
N MET A 343 -4.21 -11.90 -5.61
CA MET A 343 -3.19 -11.37 -4.69
C MET A 343 -2.66 -12.41 -3.70
N LEU A 344 -3.53 -13.28 -3.14
CA LEU A 344 -3.12 -14.29 -2.17
C LEU A 344 -2.05 -15.25 -2.68
N PRO A 345 -2.10 -15.77 -3.93
CA PRO A 345 -1.04 -16.59 -4.49
C PRO A 345 0.31 -15.85 -4.54
N LEU A 346 0.30 -14.60 -4.93
CA LEU A 346 1.51 -13.78 -4.99
C LEU A 346 2.11 -13.59 -3.59
N TRP A 347 1.30 -13.29 -2.60
CA TRP A 347 1.73 -13.16 -1.21
C TRP A 347 2.23 -14.48 -0.64
N GLY A 348 1.49 -15.58 -0.86
CA GLY A 348 1.86 -16.91 -0.39
C GLY A 348 3.23 -17.35 -0.94
N ILE A 349 3.44 -17.22 -2.24
CA ILE A 349 4.72 -17.56 -2.89
C ILE A 349 5.84 -16.65 -2.37
N SER A 350 5.58 -15.34 -2.22
CA SER A 350 6.57 -14.41 -1.69
C SER A 350 6.97 -14.75 -0.26
N LEU A 351 6.00 -15.14 0.57
CA LEU A 351 6.26 -15.57 1.95
C LEU A 351 7.07 -16.87 1.98
N LEU A 352 6.72 -17.84 1.15
CA LEU A 352 7.47 -19.10 1.04
C LEU A 352 8.92 -18.88 0.62
N ILE A 353 9.15 -18.06 -0.41
CA ILE A 353 10.52 -17.71 -0.86
C ILE A 353 11.28 -17.01 0.26
N ARG A 354 10.63 -16.10 0.99
CA ARG A 354 11.25 -15.40 2.12
C ARG A 354 11.59 -16.35 3.27
N CYS A 355 10.71 -17.30 3.58
CA CYS A 355 10.99 -18.34 4.58
C CYS A 355 12.13 -19.25 4.15
N TYR A 356 12.16 -19.66 2.88
CA TYR A 356 13.26 -20.43 2.32
C TYR A 356 14.60 -19.67 2.40
N ALA A 357 14.61 -18.37 2.11
CA ALA A 357 15.81 -17.55 2.20
C ALA A 357 16.38 -17.40 3.62
N GLN A 358 15.59 -17.69 4.66
CA GLN A 358 16.08 -17.66 6.05
C GLN A 358 17.13 -18.73 6.38
N GLN A 359 17.30 -19.75 5.56
CA GLN A 359 18.38 -20.70 5.74
C GLN A 359 19.78 -20.06 5.63
N TRP A 360 19.89 -18.94 4.91
CA TRP A 360 21.12 -18.18 4.72
C TRP A 360 21.32 -17.05 5.74
N LEU A 361 20.47 -16.92 6.74
CA LEU A 361 20.71 -16.05 7.88
C LEU A 361 21.79 -16.66 8.76
N ARG A 362 22.59 -15.80 9.37
CA ARG A 362 23.86 -16.26 9.99
C ARG A 362 23.67 -16.82 11.39
N GLU A 363 22.72 -16.28 12.14
CA GLU A 363 22.47 -16.68 13.51
C GLU A 363 21.02 -17.20 13.69
N PRO A 364 20.80 -18.21 14.55
CA PRO A 364 19.46 -18.79 14.74
C PRO A 364 18.42 -17.77 15.19
N HIS A 365 18.82 -16.77 15.98
CA HIS A 365 17.92 -15.74 16.47
C HIS A 365 17.46 -14.72 15.41
N GLU A 366 18.16 -14.65 14.26
CA GLU A 366 17.79 -13.80 13.13
C GLU A 366 16.59 -14.35 12.34
N ARG A 367 16.19 -15.62 12.58
CA ARG A 367 15.05 -16.23 11.87
C ARG A 367 13.73 -15.74 12.43
N GLY A 368 12.74 -15.48 11.56
CA GLY A 368 11.41 -15.08 11.97
C GLY A 368 10.70 -14.15 10.99
N LEU A 369 9.55 -13.58 11.38
CA LEU A 369 8.74 -12.68 10.54
C LEU A 369 9.29 -11.26 10.45
N HIS A 370 10.21 -10.86 11.32
CA HIS A 370 10.80 -9.51 11.38
C HIS A 370 9.76 -8.39 11.43
N LEU A 371 8.70 -8.59 12.23
CA LEU A 371 7.58 -7.64 12.31
C LEU A 371 8.01 -6.30 12.90
N VAL A 372 8.91 -6.32 13.90
CA VAL A 372 9.40 -5.11 14.55
C VAL A 372 10.16 -4.24 13.54
N GLY A 373 11.06 -4.87 12.76
CA GLY A 373 11.75 -4.21 11.65
C GLY A 373 10.81 -3.70 10.57
N GLY A 374 9.73 -4.45 10.29
CA GLY A 374 8.68 -4.05 9.33
C GLY A 374 7.93 -2.79 9.78
N PHE A 375 7.48 -2.73 11.02
CA PHE A 375 6.81 -1.56 11.58
C PHE A 375 7.73 -0.33 11.62
N LEU A 376 8.97 -0.52 12.06
CA LEU A 376 9.97 0.54 12.09
C LEU A 376 10.24 1.08 10.68
N ARG A 377 10.37 0.21 9.67
CA ARG A 377 10.58 0.62 8.28
C ARG A 377 9.43 1.44 7.72
N VAL A 378 8.18 1.01 7.96
CA VAL A 378 7.00 1.79 7.53
C VAL A 378 6.99 3.15 8.23
N GLY A 379 7.25 3.21 9.54
CA GLY A 379 7.32 4.47 10.29
C GLY A 379 8.45 5.42 9.85
N THR A 380 9.45 4.92 9.12
CA THR A 380 10.59 5.70 8.60
C THR A 380 10.30 6.35 7.24
N TRP A 381 9.10 6.18 6.69
CA TRP A 381 8.73 6.63 5.34
C TRP A 381 9.09 8.10 5.05
N TRP A 382 8.82 8.99 5.99
CA TRP A 382 9.04 10.42 5.83
C TRP A 382 10.54 10.77 5.81
N VAL A 383 11.37 10.04 6.57
CA VAL A 383 12.83 10.20 6.60
C VAL A 383 13.43 9.82 5.25
N TYR A 384 12.98 8.72 4.66
CA TYR A 384 13.43 8.29 3.34
C TYR A 384 12.97 9.24 2.24
N ALA A 385 11.72 9.69 2.30
CA ALA A 385 11.19 10.69 1.37
C ALA A 385 11.95 12.02 1.49
N LEU A 386 12.26 12.45 2.72
CA LEU A 386 13.07 13.66 2.96
C LEU A 386 14.49 13.49 2.42
N GLY A 387 15.12 12.31 2.60
CA GLY A 387 16.42 11.98 2.04
C GLY A 387 16.45 12.10 0.52
N PHE A 388 15.40 11.67 -0.17
CA PHE A 388 15.22 11.83 -1.61
C PHE A 388 15.13 13.32 -2.01
N VAL A 389 14.26 14.08 -1.31
CA VAL A 389 14.11 15.52 -1.55
C VAL A 389 15.43 16.26 -1.33
N TYR A 390 16.14 15.95 -0.24
CA TYR A 390 17.45 16.56 0.06
C TYR A 390 18.51 16.22 -1.00
N ALA A 391 18.47 15.01 -1.56
CA ALA A 391 19.35 14.65 -2.65
C ALA A 391 19.03 15.43 -3.93
N LEU A 392 17.75 15.57 -4.26
CA LEU A 392 17.28 16.29 -5.45
C LEU A 392 17.71 17.76 -5.41
N PHE A 393 17.45 18.44 -4.29
CA PHE A 393 17.75 19.87 -4.09
C PHE A 393 19.15 20.16 -3.55
N ARG A 394 20.02 19.15 -3.42
CA ARG A 394 21.41 19.29 -2.94
C ARG A 394 21.53 19.90 -1.53
N VAL A 395 20.51 19.66 -0.70
CA VAL A 395 20.56 20.14 0.70
C VAL A 395 21.73 19.45 1.42
N ARG A 396 22.56 20.23 2.09
CA ARG A 396 23.69 19.69 2.87
C ARG A 396 23.16 19.06 4.15
N VAL A 397 23.52 17.82 4.38
CA VAL A 397 23.32 17.11 5.63
C VAL A 397 24.68 16.96 6.30
N PRO A 398 24.85 17.47 7.53
CA PRO A 398 26.12 17.35 8.22
C PRO A 398 26.42 15.87 8.50
N TYR A 399 27.69 15.50 8.43
CA TYR A 399 28.14 14.20 8.90
C TYR A 399 28.19 14.23 10.42
N ILE A 400 27.20 13.63 11.06
CA ILE A 400 27.15 13.46 12.51
C ILE A 400 27.28 11.96 12.77
N PRO A 401 28.26 11.52 13.60
CA PRO A 401 28.32 10.12 14.05
C PRO A 401 26.98 9.74 14.67
N THR A 402 26.57 8.50 14.47
CA THR A 402 25.32 8.02 15.09
C THR A 402 25.50 8.03 16.61
N PRO A 403 24.68 8.78 17.38
CA PRO A 403 24.78 8.78 18.83
C PRO A 403 24.63 7.37 19.38
N LYS A 404 25.58 6.95 20.21
CA LYS A 404 25.64 5.60 20.80
C LYS A 404 25.54 5.66 22.33
N ASP A 405 25.34 6.86 22.87
CA ASP A 405 25.18 7.08 24.31
C ASP A 405 23.80 6.63 24.77
N GLU A 406 23.78 5.95 25.93
CA GLU A 406 22.57 5.70 26.72
C GLU A 406 21.97 7.00 27.32
N GLY A 407 22.58 8.16 27.04
CA GLY A 407 22.16 9.48 27.49
C GLY A 407 20.81 9.90 26.88
N ARG A 408 19.99 10.48 27.72
CA ARG A 408 18.67 11.03 27.38
C ARG A 408 18.72 11.92 26.14
N LEU A 409 18.28 11.39 24.99
CA LEU A 409 18.01 12.24 23.83
C LEU A 409 16.75 13.07 24.14
N PRO A 410 16.85 14.40 24.18
CA PRO A 410 15.69 15.24 24.44
C PRO A 410 14.72 15.19 23.27
N ASN A 411 13.43 15.06 23.58
CA ASN A 411 12.31 15.26 22.64
C ASN A 411 12.15 14.23 21.51
N GLU A 412 12.18 12.95 21.79
CA GLU A 412 11.86 11.90 20.78
C GLU A 412 10.45 12.02 20.17
N TRP A 413 9.49 12.66 20.88
CA TRP A 413 8.16 12.87 20.35
C TRP A 413 8.14 13.76 19.08
N ARG A 414 9.10 14.70 18.92
CA ARG A 414 9.18 15.55 17.73
C ARG A 414 9.49 14.77 16.47
N VAL A 415 10.34 13.75 16.57
CA VAL A 415 10.69 12.93 15.42
C VAL A 415 9.57 11.97 15.00
N THR A 416 8.59 11.72 15.88
CA THR A 416 7.41 10.91 15.58
C THR A 416 6.22 11.73 15.05
N LEU A 417 6.30 13.06 15.10
CA LEU A 417 5.21 13.96 14.69
C LEU A 417 4.69 13.71 13.26
N PRO A 418 5.52 13.45 12.23
CA PRO A 418 5.02 13.14 10.89
C PRO A 418 4.13 11.88 10.84
N ASN A 419 4.46 10.86 11.65
CA ASN A 419 3.65 9.66 11.75
C ASN A 419 2.31 9.94 12.45
N LEU A 420 2.30 10.74 13.51
CA LEU A 420 1.07 11.15 14.21
C LEU A 420 0.17 11.99 13.29
N LEU A 421 0.74 12.90 12.52
CA LEU A 421 -0.01 13.69 11.53
C LEU A 421 -0.65 12.80 10.47
N ALA A 422 0.09 11.82 9.94
CA ALA A 422 -0.44 10.86 8.98
C ALA A 422 -1.59 10.05 9.58
N VAL A 423 -1.50 9.62 10.84
CA VAL A 423 -2.58 8.94 11.57
C VAL A 423 -3.82 9.81 11.67
N VAL A 424 -3.68 11.08 12.08
CA VAL A 424 -4.79 12.02 12.20
C VAL A 424 -5.48 12.22 10.85
N LEU A 425 -4.70 12.37 9.76
CA LEU A 425 -5.24 12.51 8.41
C LEU A 425 -5.98 11.25 7.95
N LEU A 426 -5.43 10.06 8.20
CA LEU A 426 -6.07 8.77 7.88
C LEU A 426 -7.40 8.61 8.64
N LEU A 427 -7.41 8.88 9.94
CA LEU A 427 -8.63 8.77 10.75
C LEU A 427 -9.68 9.84 10.38
N GLY A 428 -9.24 11.06 10.10
CA GLY A 428 -10.10 12.13 9.59
C GLY A 428 -10.74 11.76 8.25
N ALA A 429 -9.96 11.23 7.31
CA ALA A 429 -10.45 10.73 6.03
C ALA A 429 -11.46 9.59 6.20
N CYS A 430 -11.22 8.66 7.14
CA CYS A 430 -12.18 7.59 7.46
C CYS A 430 -13.55 8.16 7.90
N LYS A 431 -13.55 9.18 8.77
CA LYS A 431 -14.79 9.84 9.20
C LYS A 431 -15.51 10.48 8.03
N VAL A 432 -14.82 11.26 7.22
CA VAL A 432 -15.38 11.94 6.05
C VAL A 432 -15.90 10.93 5.03
N GLY A 433 -15.12 9.92 4.67
CA GLY A 433 -15.51 8.90 3.69
C GLY A 433 -16.77 8.13 4.10
N ARG A 434 -16.90 7.76 5.38
CA ARG A 434 -18.12 7.11 5.90
C ARG A 434 -19.37 8.02 5.86
N MET A 435 -19.17 9.32 5.94
CA MET A 435 -20.29 10.28 5.82
C MET A 435 -20.73 10.47 4.37
N GLN A 436 -19.79 10.35 3.41
CA GLN A 436 -20.06 10.58 1.99
C GLN A 436 -20.60 9.34 1.27
N SER A 437 -20.07 8.17 1.54
CA SER A 437 -20.37 6.95 0.81
C SER A 437 -20.30 5.72 1.73
N LEU A 438 -21.13 4.71 1.50
CA LEU A 438 -21.14 3.43 2.23
C LEU A 438 -20.94 2.24 1.28
N THR A 439 -20.14 2.40 0.23
CA THR A 439 -19.81 1.33 -0.70
C THR A 439 -18.80 0.35 -0.09
N ILE A 440 -18.66 -0.83 -0.69
CA ILE A 440 -17.65 -1.81 -0.31
C ILE A 440 -16.23 -1.22 -0.45
N TYR A 441 -16.03 -0.35 -1.45
CA TYR A 441 -14.74 0.30 -1.68
C TYR A 441 -14.41 1.33 -0.60
N THR A 442 -15.43 2.02 -0.08
CA THR A 442 -15.28 2.87 1.12
C THR A 442 -14.84 2.03 2.31
N HIS A 443 -15.49 0.89 2.56
CA HIS A 443 -15.10 0.00 3.66
C HIS A 443 -13.67 -0.54 3.48
N LEU A 444 -13.28 -0.88 2.25
CA LEU A 444 -11.92 -1.32 1.94
C LEU A 444 -10.88 -0.21 2.21
N MET A 445 -11.14 1.02 1.75
CA MET A 445 -10.23 2.16 1.99
C MET A 445 -10.18 2.55 3.47
N VAL A 446 -11.28 2.46 4.19
CA VAL A 446 -11.32 2.65 5.64
C VAL A 446 -10.49 1.58 6.35
N THR A 447 -10.66 0.31 5.99
CA THR A 447 -9.88 -0.79 6.57
C THR A 447 -8.39 -0.60 6.31
N LEU A 448 -8.00 -0.26 5.08
CA LEU A 448 -6.61 0.02 4.72
C LEU A 448 -6.06 1.21 5.50
N SER A 449 -6.84 2.29 5.63
CA SER A 449 -6.45 3.46 6.44
C SER A 449 -6.25 3.11 7.91
N LEU A 450 -7.14 2.31 8.49
CA LEU A 450 -7.01 1.89 9.89
C LEU A 450 -5.81 0.98 10.11
N LEU A 451 -5.52 0.07 9.17
CA LEU A 451 -4.32 -0.78 9.23
C LEU A 451 -3.04 0.06 9.15
N LEU A 452 -2.96 1.00 8.22
CA LEU A 452 -1.82 1.92 8.11
C LEU A 452 -1.66 2.78 9.36
N ALA A 453 -2.76 3.33 9.87
CA ALA A 453 -2.75 4.11 11.11
C ALA A 453 -2.26 3.27 12.31
N ALA A 454 -2.70 2.02 12.43
CA ALA A 454 -2.23 1.11 13.46
C ALA A 454 -0.71 0.82 13.35
N ILE A 455 -0.22 0.56 12.13
CA ILE A 455 1.22 0.33 11.89
C ILE A 455 2.04 1.57 12.28
N LEU A 456 1.59 2.77 11.88
CA LEU A 456 2.26 4.02 12.23
C LEU A 456 2.24 4.28 13.75
N LEU A 457 1.12 4.01 14.43
CA LEU A 457 1.01 4.12 15.88
C LEU A 457 1.92 3.13 16.61
N ILE A 458 2.03 1.88 16.13
CA ILE A 458 2.98 0.92 16.66
C ILE A 458 4.41 1.45 16.53
N SER A 459 4.78 2.00 15.36
CA SER A 459 6.10 2.60 15.18
C SER A 459 6.37 3.77 16.14
N VAL A 460 5.37 4.62 16.37
CA VAL A 460 5.45 5.71 17.38
C VAL A 460 5.64 5.12 18.78
N ALA A 461 4.84 4.12 19.14
CA ALA A 461 4.91 3.47 20.45
C ALA A 461 6.27 2.81 20.70
N MET A 462 6.90 2.24 19.68
CA MET A 462 8.25 1.67 19.78
C MET A 462 9.28 2.73 20.22
N GLY A 463 9.23 3.93 19.64
CA GLY A 463 10.11 5.04 20.05
C GLY A 463 9.81 5.56 21.46
N GLN A 464 8.55 5.52 21.88
CA GLN A 464 8.15 6.03 23.20
C GLN A 464 8.30 4.99 24.34
N HIS A 465 8.42 3.71 23.99
CA HIS A 465 8.50 2.63 24.97
C HIS A 465 9.67 2.81 25.94
N GLU A 466 10.85 3.15 25.45
CA GLU A 466 12.04 3.39 26.28
C GLU A 466 11.89 4.65 27.14
N ALA A 467 11.37 5.73 26.57
CA ALA A 467 11.09 6.95 27.31
C ALA A 467 10.10 6.71 28.46
N LEU A 468 9.04 5.94 28.20
CA LEU A 468 8.07 5.56 29.22
C LEU A 468 8.68 4.66 30.29
N ARG A 469 9.49 3.66 29.89
CA ARG A 469 10.18 2.75 30.80
C ARG A 469 11.12 3.52 31.74
N ASN A 470 11.90 4.46 31.20
CA ASN A 470 12.80 5.29 31.98
C ASN A 470 12.02 6.24 32.91
N PHE A 471 10.97 6.87 32.40
CA PHE A 471 10.07 7.72 33.21
C PHE A 471 9.48 6.94 34.37
N VAL A 472 8.96 5.73 34.18
CA VAL A 472 8.42 4.87 35.24
C VAL A 472 9.50 4.43 36.22
N ARG A 473 10.73 4.17 35.75
CA ARG A 473 11.86 3.81 36.60
C ARG A 473 12.28 4.97 37.47
N ASP A 474 12.32 6.19 36.92
CA ASP A 474 12.73 7.39 37.63
C ASP A 474 11.67 7.86 38.65
N MET A 475 10.40 7.52 38.50
CA MET A 475 9.32 7.77 39.45
C MET A 475 9.29 6.75 40.58
N ALA A 476 10.34 6.69 41.39
CA ALA A 476 10.46 5.72 42.49
C ALA A 476 9.31 5.79 43.52
N SER A 477 8.71 6.96 43.73
CA SER A 477 7.62 7.22 44.67
C SER A 477 6.21 7.09 44.10
N TRP A 478 6.06 6.74 42.81
CA TRP A 478 4.74 6.68 42.16
C TRP A 478 3.94 5.42 42.62
N PRO A 479 2.73 5.57 43.20
CA PRO A 479 1.99 4.46 43.80
C PRO A 479 1.60 3.38 42.78
N TYR A 480 1.45 3.72 41.47
CA TYR A 480 1.12 2.76 40.43
C TYR A 480 2.34 2.14 39.74
N ARG A 481 3.56 2.47 40.15
CA ARG A 481 4.80 1.89 39.62
C ARG A 481 4.81 0.37 39.61
N PRO A 482 4.39 -0.36 40.69
CA PRO A 482 4.36 -1.80 40.66
C PRO A 482 3.45 -2.38 39.57
N LEU A 483 2.29 -1.74 39.37
CA LEU A 483 1.32 -2.14 38.33
C LEU A 483 1.90 -1.93 36.92
N VAL A 484 2.51 -0.79 36.66
CA VAL A 484 3.11 -0.48 35.33
C VAL A 484 4.31 -1.40 35.06
N LEU A 485 5.15 -1.67 36.05
CA LEU A 485 6.27 -2.61 35.93
C LEU A 485 5.76 -4.05 35.72
N TRP A 486 4.67 -4.44 36.37
CA TRP A 486 4.04 -5.74 36.18
C TRP A 486 3.44 -5.84 34.75
N VAL A 487 2.69 -4.83 34.28
CA VAL A 487 2.15 -4.78 32.91
C VAL A 487 3.27 -4.85 31.88
N ASN A 488 4.34 -4.10 32.09
CA ASN A 488 5.50 -4.13 31.20
C ASN A 488 6.18 -5.52 31.21
N ARG A 489 6.31 -6.14 32.38
CA ARG A 489 6.87 -7.51 32.49
C ARG A 489 6.00 -8.53 31.76
N GLN A 490 4.67 -8.45 31.93
CA GLN A 490 3.72 -9.33 31.20
C GLN A 490 3.79 -9.08 29.68
N TYR A 491 3.86 -7.82 29.28
CA TYR A 491 4.02 -7.45 27.87
C TYR A 491 5.31 -8.05 27.27
N VAL A 492 6.43 -7.92 27.96
CA VAL A 492 7.72 -8.50 27.53
C VAL A 492 7.65 -10.02 27.49
N GLU A 493 7.02 -10.65 28.48
CA GLU A 493 6.87 -12.11 28.54
C GLU A 493 5.93 -12.63 27.45
N ILE A 494 4.81 -11.96 27.22
CA ILE A 494 3.87 -12.30 26.14
C ILE A 494 4.54 -12.09 24.78
N THR A 495 5.20 -10.96 24.54
CA THR A 495 5.89 -10.70 23.28
C THR A 495 7.05 -11.67 23.03
N ARG A 496 7.75 -12.07 24.09
CA ARG A 496 8.82 -13.09 24.04
C ARG A 496 8.24 -14.47 23.72
N THR A 497 7.17 -14.89 24.39
CA THR A 497 6.51 -16.19 24.20
C THR A 497 5.83 -16.26 22.83
N VAL A 498 5.07 -15.23 22.46
CA VAL A 498 4.43 -15.13 21.14
C VAL A 498 5.48 -15.01 20.04
N GLY A 499 6.50 -14.20 20.25
CA GLY A 499 7.62 -14.07 19.31
C GLY A 499 8.40 -15.39 19.14
N TRP A 500 8.63 -16.14 20.21
CA TRP A 500 9.23 -17.45 20.14
C TRP A 500 8.34 -18.49 19.46
N GLY A 501 7.04 -18.54 19.82
CA GLY A 501 6.06 -19.40 19.17
C GLY A 501 5.89 -19.07 17.69
N LEU A 502 5.83 -17.80 17.33
CA LEU A 502 5.80 -17.37 15.93
C LEU A 502 7.10 -17.72 15.18
N ARG A 503 8.26 -17.63 15.80
CA ARG A 503 9.54 -18.05 15.19
C ARG A 503 9.58 -19.54 14.90
N GLN A 504 9.11 -20.38 15.83
CA GLN A 504 9.06 -21.83 15.60
C GLN A 504 7.98 -22.23 14.59
N SER A 505 6.85 -21.55 14.59
CA SER A 505 5.73 -21.84 13.70
C SER A 505 5.80 -21.14 12.33
N THR A 506 6.77 -20.24 12.12
CA THR A 506 6.84 -19.43 10.89
C THR A 506 6.95 -20.29 9.64
N VAL A 507 7.79 -21.32 9.66
CA VAL A 507 7.97 -22.25 8.54
C VAL A 507 6.71 -23.08 8.37
N GLY A 508 6.13 -23.60 9.47
CA GLY A 508 4.89 -24.36 9.44
C GLY A 508 3.69 -23.50 8.96
N LEU A 509 3.58 -22.27 9.45
CA LEU A 509 2.53 -21.32 9.02
C LEU A 509 2.70 -20.95 7.55
N ALA A 510 3.92 -20.65 7.10
CA ALA A 510 4.20 -20.34 5.71
C ALA A 510 3.95 -21.53 4.78
N MET A 511 4.33 -22.74 5.20
CA MET A 511 4.01 -23.97 4.47
C MET A 511 2.52 -24.25 4.45
N GLY A 512 1.81 -24.01 5.56
CA GLY A 512 0.36 -24.14 5.66
C GLY A 512 -0.36 -23.15 4.74
N VAL A 513 -0.02 -21.87 4.82
CA VAL A 513 -0.59 -20.83 3.95
C VAL A 513 -0.22 -21.07 2.48
N GLY A 514 1.03 -21.39 2.20
CA GLY A 514 1.49 -21.72 0.84
C GLY A 514 0.82 -22.99 0.30
N GLY A 515 0.64 -24.00 1.12
CA GLY A 515 -0.10 -25.22 0.78
C GLY A 515 -1.57 -24.95 0.49
N ILE A 516 -2.25 -24.15 1.31
CA ILE A 516 -3.64 -23.73 1.09
C ILE A 516 -3.76 -22.94 -0.22
N VAL A 517 -2.85 -22.01 -0.46
CA VAL A 517 -2.83 -21.21 -1.68
C VAL A 517 -2.57 -22.10 -2.92
N ALA A 518 -1.60 -22.99 -2.83
CA ALA A 518 -1.29 -23.93 -3.92
C ALA A 518 -2.46 -24.90 -4.18
N LEU A 519 -3.08 -25.43 -3.14
CA LEU A 519 -4.28 -26.28 -3.24
C LEU A 519 -5.44 -25.50 -3.88
N PHE A 520 -5.65 -24.26 -3.45
CA PHE A 520 -6.71 -23.43 -4.00
C PHE A 520 -6.47 -23.10 -5.49
N GLN A 521 -5.24 -22.77 -5.88
CA GLN A 521 -4.86 -22.59 -7.29
C GLN A 521 -5.01 -23.89 -8.09
N PHE A 522 -4.61 -25.02 -7.54
CA PHE A 522 -4.80 -26.33 -8.17
C PHE A 522 -6.28 -26.63 -8.39
N LEU A 523 -7.13 -26.40 -7.39
CA LEU A 523 -8.57 -26.55 -7.49
C LEU A 523 -9.19 -25.60 -8.53
N MET A 524 -8.65 -24.40 -8.69
CA MET A 524 -9.04 -23.46 -9.75
C MET A 524 -8.63 -23.97 -11.15
N LEU A 525 -7.38 -24.43 -11.30
CA LEU A 525 -6.89 -25.01 -12.55
C LEU A 525 -7.68 -26.25 -12.97
N MET A 526 -8.09 -27.07 -12.00
CA MET A 526 -8.93 -28.25 -12.23
C MET A 526 -10.42 -27.92 -12.47
N GLY A 527 -10.80 -26.64 -12.42
CA GLY A 527 -12.18 -26.20 -12.60
C GLY A 527 -13.14 -26.55 -11.45
N VAL A 528 -12.63 -27.10 -10.35
CA VAL A 528 -13.40 -27.42 -9.13
C VAL A 528 -13.83 -26.13 -8.41
N VAL A 529 -12.91 -25.18 -8.30
CA VAL A 529 -13.21 -23.82 -7.90
C VAL A 529 -13.20 -22.98 -9.18
N LYS A 530 -14.36 -22.68 -9.69
CA LYS A 530 -14.44 -21.73 -10.81
C LYS A 530 -14.09 -20.36 -10.23
N PRO A 531 -13.21 -19.58 -10.89
CA PRO A 531 -13.12 -18.17 -10.57
C PRO A 531 -14.54 -17.64 -10.62
N VAL A 532 -14.94 -16.85 -9.61
CA VAL A 532 -16.26 -16.21 -9.64
C VAL A 532 -16.34 -15.53 -11.02
N PRO A 533 -17.22 -15.99 -11.91
CA PRO A 533 -17.23 -15.46 -13.26
C PRO A 533 -17.38 -13.95 -13.09
N HIS A 534 -16.61 -13.18 -13.84
CA HIS A 534 -16.79 -11.73 -13.98
C HIS A 534 -18.24 -11.42 -13.82
N ILE A 535 -18.66 -10.61 -12.87
CA ILE A 535 -20.02 -10.42 -12.36
C ILE A 535 -21.05 -10.83 -13.42
N THR A 536 -21.23 -12.11 -13.61
CA THR A 536 -22.34 -12.63 -14.36
C THR A 536 -23.46 -12.63 -13.34
N TRP A 537 -24.31 -11.67 -13.46
CA TRP A 537 -25.61 -11.68 -12.81
C TRP A 537 -26.18 -13.06 -13.00
N ALA A 538 -26.51 -13.75 -11.91
CA ALA A 538 -26.78 -15.19 -11.91
C ALA A 538 -27.62 -15.60 -13.12
N LYS A 539 -27.09 -16.48 -13.97
CA LYS A 539 -27.83 -17.17 -15.02
C LYS A 539 -28.91 -18.01 -14.32
N THR A 540 -30.07 -17.43 -14.11
CA THR A 540 -31.25 -18.19 -13.81
C THR A 540 -31.97 -18.43 -15.16
N GLY A 541 -32.34 -19.67 -15.42
CA GLY A 541 -32.83 -20.17 -16.69
C GLY A 541 -33.87 -19.30 -17.38
N GLY A 542 -33.94 -19.43 -18.69
CA GLY A 542 -34.59 -18.62 -19.69
C GLY A 542 -35.81 -17.86 -19.23
N MET A 543 -35.74 -16.52 -19.36
CA MET A 543 -36.86 -15.63 -19.05
C MET A 543 -37.72 -15.46 -20.27
N ALA A 544 -38.99 -15.84 -20.15
CA ALA A 544 -40.00 -15.41 -21.11
C ALA A 544 -40.36 -13.94 -20.80
N VAL A 545 -40.03 -13.05 -21.73
CA VAL A 545 -40.47 -11.66 -21.66
C VAL A 545 -41.92 -11.65 -22.15
N HIS A 546 -42.87 -11.58 -21.24
CA HIS A 546 -44.27 -11.29 -21.59
C HIS A 546 -44.45 -9.78 -21.61
N THR A 547 -45.33 -9.31 -22.49
CA THR A 547 -45.97 -7.99 -22.41
C THR A 547 -46.91 -8.02 -21.22
N GLY A 548 -46.41 -7.78 -20.05
CA GLY A 548 -47.02 -8.03 -18.77
C GLY A 548 -46.06 -8.87 -17.95
N LEU A 549 -45.83 -8.50 -16.78
CA LEU A 549 -44.75 -8.90 -15.91
C LEU A 549 -44.62 -10.41 -15.70
N ALA A 550 -43.44 -10.97 -16.00
CA ALA A 550 -43.01 -12.23 -15.44
C ALA A 550 -41.94 -11.96 -14.34
N LEU A 551 -42.33 -12.13 -13.08
CA LEU A 551 -41.44 -12.09 -11.94
C LEU A 551 -40.80 -13.44 -11.76
N ALA A 552 -39.47 -13.49 -11.81
CA ALA A 552 -38.71 -14.70 -11.47
C ALA A 552 -38.71 -14.95 -9.95
N PRO A 553 -38.98 -16.18 -9.49
CA PRO A 553 -38.88 -16.53 -8.08
C PRO A 553 -37.41 -16.57 -7.63
N ASN A 554 -37.13 -16.15 -6.40
CA ASN A 554 -35.90 -16.24 -5.64
C ASN A 554 -34.87 -15.10 -5.80
N ALA A 555 -35.19 -14.00 -5.12
CA ALA A 555 -34.15 -13.25 -4.42
C ALA A 555 -34.31 -13.51 -2.92
N ALA A 556 -33.91 -14.69 -2.46
CA ALA A 556 -33.77 -14.94 -1.04
C ALA A 556 -32.56 -14.13 -0.55
N GLY A 557 -32.78 -13.14 0.31
CA GLY A 557 -31.66 -12.47 0.96
C GLY A 557 -31.87 -11.07 1.50
N SER A 558 -33.07 -10.49 1.51
CA SER A 558 -33.33 -9.31 2.33
C SER A 558 -34.29 -9.69 3.48
N ALA A 559 -33.70 -10.09 4.60
CA ALA A 559 -34.47 -10.26 5.82
C ALA A 559 -35.05 -8.89 6.23
N GLY A 560 -36.33 -8.70 6.07
CA GLY A 560 -37.07 -7.89 7.01
C GLY A 560 -37.84 -6.68 6.52
N MET A 561 -37.88 -6.32 5.23
CA MET A 561 -38.73 -5.21 4.82
C MET A 561 -39.10 -5.29 3.34
N GLY A 562 -40.17 -5.94 3.03
CA GLY A 562 -40.75 -5.93 1.70
C GLY A 562 -41.73 -7.09 1.56
N ALA A 563 -42.90 -6.82 1.04
CA ALA A 563 -43.79 -7.88 0.61
C ALA A 563 -43.06 -8.75 -0.42
N SER A 564 -42.93 -10.03 -0.16
CA SER A 564 -42.38 -10.99 -1.10
C SER A 564 -43.27 -11.02 -2.33
N LEU A 565 -42.80 -10.50 -3.46
CA LEU A 565 -43.45 -10.60 -4.77
C LEU A 565 -43.39 -12.03 -5.35
N SER A 566 -42.86 -13.00 -4.63
CA SER A 566 -42.78 -14.38 -5.05
C SER A 566 -44.16 -15.05 -5.30
N THR A 567 -45.22 -14.47 -4.79
CA THR A 567 -46.59 -14.95 -4.95
C THR A 567 -47.29 -14.47 -6.24
N TYR A 568 -46.73 -13.53 -6.97
CA TYR A 568 -47.36 -12.92 -8.13
C TYR A 568 -46.80 -13.46 -9.45
N LYS A 569 -47.17 -14.65 -9.82
CA LYS A 569 -46.94 -15.20 -11.17
C LYS A 569 -47.97 -14.66 -12.16
N GLY A 570 -47.53 -13.88 -13.17
CA GLY A 570 -48.37 -13.52 -14.31
C GLY A 570 -49.17 -12.24 -14.17
N ASN A 571 -48.83 -11.35 -13.24
CA ASN A 571 -49.60 -10.12 -13.03
C ASN A 571 -49.05 -8.97 -13.89
N ASP A 572 -49.94 -8.16 -14.44
CA ASP A 572 -49.57 -6.95 -15.18
C ASP A 572 -49.23 -5.82 -14.21
N ILE A 573 -48.07 -5.17 -14.43
CA ILE A 573 -47.71 -3.94 -13.73
C ILE A 573 -48.38 -2.77 -14.47
N LYS A 574 -49.13 -1.97 -13.73
CA LYS A 574 -49.78 -0.75 -14.26
C LYS A 574 -49.05 0.48 -13.72
N PRO A 575 -48.36 1.25 -14.56
CA PRO A 575 -47.70 2.47 -14.13
C PRO A 575 -48.69 3.62 -13.92
N PHE A 576 -48.51 4.35 -12.80
CA PHE A 576 -49.24 5.56 -12.48
C PHE A 576 -48.28 6.62 -11.98
N VAL A 577 -48.45 7.87 -12.44
CA VAL A 577 -47.76 9.02 -11.87
C VAL A 577 -48.70 9.66 -10.86
N VAL A 578 -48.27 9.75 -9.61
CA VAL A 578 -49.13 10.27 -8.51
C VAL A 578 -48.43 11.47 -7.89
N ASP A 579 -49.15 12.56 -7.73
CA ASP A 579 -48.67 13.70 -6.97
C ASP A 579 -48.62 13.35 -5.47
N ALA A 580 -47.61 13.87 -4.78
CA ALA A 580 -47.40 13.62 -3.35
C ALA A 580 -48.60 14.02 -2.50
N SER A 581 -49.29 15.08 -2.86
CA SER A 581 -50.49 15.56 -2.16
C SER A 581 -51.70 14.62 -2.32
N SER A 582 -51.88 13.96 -3.46
CA SER A 582 -52.96 13.05 -3.72
C SER A 582 -52.88 11.73 -2.96
N LEU A 583 -51.66 11.24 -2.72
CA LEU A 583 -51.42 10.04 -1.89
C LEU A 583 -51.75 10.25 -0.41
N LEU A 584 -51.68 11.50 0.08
CA LEU A 584 -51.95 11.84 1.48
C LEU A 584 -53.42 12.00 1.82
N HIS A 585 -54.26 12.34 0.85
CA HIS A 585 -55.65 12.72 1.12
C HIS A 585 -56.67 11.71 0.61
N SER A 586 -56.40 10.99 -0.45
CA SER A 586 -57.25 9.89 -0.96
C SER A 586 -56.42 9.04 -1.94
N PRO A 587 -56.46 7.68 -1.84
CA PRO A 587 -55.93 6.84 -2.88
C PRO A 587 -56.56 7.21 -4.22
N PRO A 588 -55.82 7.36 -5.31
CA PRO A 588 -56.39 7.66 -6.61
C PRO A 588 -57.47 6.66 -6.97
N ASP A 589 -58.61 7.11 -7.46
CA ASP A 589 -59.73 6.24 -7.87
C ASP A 589 -59.28 5.18 -8.89
N ALA A 590 -58.26 5.47 -9.66
CA ALA A 590 -57.58 4.54 -10.54
C ALA A 590 -57.02 3.28 -9.82
N LEU A 591 -56.59 3.37 -8.55
CA LEU A 591 -56.14 2.20 -7.78
C LEU A 591 -57.32 1.28 -7.38
N ARG A 592 -58.55 1.81 -7.26
CA ARG A 592 -59.74 1.06 -6.92
C ARG A 592 -60.28 0.26 -8.13
N GLN A 593 -59.92 0.69 -9.34
CA GLN A 593 -60.38 0.06 -10.60
C GLN A 593 -59.45 -1.07 -11.07
N LEU A 594 -58.31 -1.26 -10.44
CA LEU A 594 -57.34 -2.30 -10.80
C LEU A 594 -57.88 -3.70 -10.47
N GLN A 595 -57.66 -4.62 -11.39
CA GLN A 595 -57.96 -6.02 -11.18
C GLN A 595 -57.10 -6.58 -10.00
N PRO A 596 -57.62 -7.59 -9.28
CA PRO A 596 -56.86 -8.18 -8.17
C PRO A 596 -55.46 -8.71 -8.58
N THR A 597 -55.26 -9.01 -9.85
CA THR A 597 -54.01 -9.52 -10.42
C THR A 597 -53.04 -8.43 -10.84
N GLU A 598 -53.47 -7.17 -10.88
CA GLU A 598 -52.62 -6.04 -11.31
C GLU A 598 -51.89 -5.42 -10.12
N VAL A 599 -50.60 -5.11 -10.28
CA VAL A 599 -49.75 -4.45 -9.28
C VAL A 599 -49.51 -3.00 -9.71
N PRO A 600 -49.93 -2.01 -8.93
CA PRO A 600 -49.70 -0.62 -9.27
C PRO A 600 -48.24 -0.25 -9.08
N LEU A 601 -47.69 0.41 -10.08
CA LEU A 601 -46.38 1.09 -10.02
C LEU A 601 -46.61 2.58 -9.84
N LEU A 602 -46.40 3.10 -8.66
CA LEU A 602 -46.57 4.51 -8.33
C LEU A 602 -45.23 5.26 -8.45
N THR A 603 -45.18 6.24 -9.35
CA THR A 603 -44.07 7.19 -9.42
C THR A 603 -44.42 8.42 -8.59
N TRP A 604 -43.62 8.75 -7.64
CA TRP A 604 -43.85 9.79 -6.66
C TRP A 604 -42.73 10.86 -6.69
N PRO A 605 -42.95 12.01 -7.35
CA PRO A 605 -42.04 13.14 -7.29
C PRO A 605 -42.02 13.77 -5.89
N ILE A 606 -40.83 13.92 -5.28
CA ILE A 606 -40.67 14.41 -3.91
C ILE A 606 -39.54 15.44 -3.85
N SER A 607 -39.83 16.58 -3.17
CA SER A 607 -38.73 17.53 -2.84
C SER A 607 -37.87 17.00 -1.69
N ALA A 608 -36.53 16.96 -1.87
CA ALA A 608 -35.62 16.43 -0.86
C ALA A 608 -35.54 17.25 0.46
N GLN A 609 -35.98 18.50 0.41
CA GLN A 609 -35.94 19.41 1.58
C GLN A 609 -37.22 19.37 2.44
N ALA A 610 -38.20 18.56 2.09
CA ALA A 610 -39.57 18.74 2.58
C ALA A 610 -39.93 18.00 3.88
N TYR A 611 -39.24 16.88 4.25
CA TYR A 611 -39.81 16.02 5.29
C TYR A 611 -38.76 15.55 6.31
N SER A 612 -39.08 15.73 7.59
CA SER A 612 -38.39 15.09 8.71
C SER A 612 -38.83 13.61 8.86
N VAL A 613 -38.05 12.81 9.64
CA VAL A 613 -38.44 11.41 9.91
C VAL A 613 -39.84 11.29 10.53
N GLY A 614 -40.22 12.23 11.42
CA GLY A 614 -41.56 12.26 12.04
C GLY A 614 -42.67 12.55 11.05
N GLN A 615 -42.44 13.41 10.04
CA GLN A 615 -43.38 13.64 8.96
C GLN A 615 -43.51 12.41 8.07
N TRP A 616 -42.41 11.71 7.79
CA TRP A 616 -42.46 10.44 7.09
C TRP A 616 -43.23 9.36 7.82
N GLN A 617 -43.19 9.32 9.15
CA GLN A 617 -44.00 8.42 9.97
C GLN A 617 -45.51 8.76 9.83
N SER A 618 -45.84 10.05 9.82
CA SER A 618 -47.26 10.47 9.61
C SER A 618 -47.76 10.04 8.23
N ILE A 619 -46.98 10.25 7.19
CA ILE A 619 -47.30 9.81 5.82
C ILE A 619 -47.44 8.28 5.78
N ALA A 620 -46.53 7.56 6.41
CA ALA A 620 -46.53 6.10 6.45
C ALA A 620 -47.81 5.54 7.12
N ARG A 621 -48.34 6.19 8.19
CA ARG A 621 -49.58 5.80 8.85
C ARG A 621 -50.77 5.98 7.92
N GLN A 622 -50.84 7.12 7.25
CA GLN A 622 -51.94 7.38 6.28
C GLN A 622 -51.86 6.39 5.11
N PHE A 623 -50.66 6.13 4.61
CA PHE A 623 -50.42 5.16 3.56
C PHE A 623 -50.87 3.75 3.95
N LYS A 624 -50.56 3.32 5.17
CA LYS A 624 -50.95 2.02 5.72
C LYS A 624 -52.45 1.85 5.82
N GLN A 625 -53.19 2.94 6.12
CA GLN A 625 -54.67 2.94 6.20
C GLN A 625 -55.31 2.94 4.83
N GLY A 626 -54.73 3.61 3.83
CA GLY A 626 -55.31 3.83 2.51
C GLY A 626 -55.02 2.73 1.47
N VAL A 627 -53.97 1.95 1.65
CA VAL A 627 -53.49 0.98 0.64
C VAL A 627 -53.36 -0.40 1.24
N ALA A 628 -54.35 -1.24 1.05
CA ALA A 628 -54.37 -2.61 1.58
C ALA A 628 -53.65 -3.63 0.70
N ARG A 629 -53.34 -3.32 -0.57
CA ARG A 629 -52.67 -4.20 -1.52
C ARG A 629 -51.14 -3.93 -1.64
N PRO A 630 -50.36 -4.90 -2.12
CA PRO A 630 -48.97 -4.64 -2.49
C PRO A 630 -48.83 -3.62 -3.60
N ILE A 631 -47.86 -2.70 -3.46
CA ILE A 631 -47.60 -1.67 -4.46
C ILE A 631 -46.09 -1.60 -4.72
N MET A 632 -45.73 -1.20 -5.92
CA MET A 632 -44.39 -0.78 -6.30
C MET A 632 -44.31 0.75 -6.19
N LEU A 633 -43.45 1.27 -5.34
CA LEU A 633 -43.34 2.70 -5.13
C LEU A 633 -41.96 3.19 -5.57
N ARG A 634 -41.97 4.15 -6.49
CA ARG A 634 -40.80 4.79 -7.10
C ARG A 634 -40.71 6.24 -6.68
N PRO A 635 -40.05 6.57 -5.57
CA PRO A 635 -39.81 7.95 -5.15
C PRO A 635 -38.75 8.61 -6.05
N LEU A 636 -39.03 9.79 -6.55
CA LEU A 636 -38.13 10.63 -7.32
C LEU A 636 -37.79 11.88 -6.52
N PHE A 637 -36.65 11.92 -5.89
CA PHE A 637 -36.19 13.08 -5.11
C PHE A 637 -35.53 14.11 -5.98
N SER A 638 -35.99 15.36 -5.94
CA SER A 638 -35.26 16.52 -6.46
C SER A 638 -34.26 17.03 -5.40
N ALA A 639 -33.03 16.53 -5.41
CA ALA A 639 -31.99 16.93 -4.47
C ALA A 639 -30.87 17.70 -5.18
N LYS A 640 -30.29 18.69 -4.50
CA LYS A 640 -29.19 19.52 -5.04
C LYS A 640 -27.82 18.82 -4.97
N SER A 641 -27.71 17.80 -4.13
CA SER A 641 -26.47 17.05 -3.95
C SER A 641 -26.71 15.55 -3.67
N PRO A 642 -25.72 14.68 -3.97
CA PRO A 642 -25.81 13.26 -3.64
C PRO A 642 -25.99 12.99 -2.14
N VAL A 643 -25.44 13.82 -1.28
CA VAL A 643 -25.54 13.68 0.19
C VAL A 643 -26.97 13.93 0.64
N GLU A 644 -27.61 15.00 0.16
CA GLU A 644 -29.02 15.32 0.45
C GLU A 644 -29.94 14.23 -0.07
N TYR A 645 -29.70 13.75 -1.30
CA TYR A 645 -30.48 12.68 -1.91
C TYR A 645 -30.48 11.41 -1.05
N ARG A 646 -29.28 10.92 -0.66
CA ARG A 646 -29.16 9.73 0.18
C ARG A 646 -29.80 9.89 1.54
N ARG A 647 -29.68 11.08 2.13
CA ARG A 647 -30.31 11.39 3.42
C ARG A 647 -31.84 11.33 3.31
N ALA A 648 -32.42 12.06 2.37
CA ALA A 648 -33.86 12.11 2.15
C ALA A 648 -34.44 10.71 1.91
N TRP A 649 -33.79 9.92 1.07
CA TRP A 649 -34.18 8.53 0.82
C TRP A 649 -34.20 7.69 2.09
N ARG A 650 -33.08 7.71 2.86
CA ARG A 650 -32.97 6.94 4.10
C ARG A 650 -33.97 7.36 5.18
N ASP A 651 -34.19 8.65 5.31
CA ASP A 651 -35.15 9.19 6.29
C ASP A 651 -36.57 8.77 5.95
N MET A 652 -36.93 8.75 4.67
CA MET A 652 -38.20 8.20 4.20
C MET A 652 -38.38 6.73 4.58
N ILE A 653 -37.39 5.89 4.20
CA ILE A 653 -37.47 4.45 4.48
C ILE A 653 -37.53 4.18 6.00
N LYS A 654 -36.75 4.91 6.82
CA LYS A 654 -36.83 4.80 8.29
C LYS A 654 -38.21 5.17 8.82
N GLY A 655 -38.85 6.22 8.27
CA GLY A 655 -40.21 6.62 8.66
C GLY A 655 -41.22 5.54 8.37
N PHE A 656 -41.17 4.96 7.19
CA PHE A 656 -42.10 3.87 6.79
C PHE A 656 -41.84 2.59 7.60
N ALA A 657 -40.60 2.27 7.85
CA ALA A 657 -40.20 1.13 8.69
C ALA A 657 -40.71 1.24 10.13
N ALA A 658 -40.61 2.42 10.72
CA ALA A 658 -41.10 2.68 12.09
C ALA A 658 -42.59 2.45 12.26
N GLU A 659 -43.36 2.59 11.19
CA GLU A 659 -44.81 2.36 11.18
C GLU A 659 -45.21 0.95 10.71
N ASN A 660 -44.22 0.06 10.48
CA ASN A 660 -44.42 -1.32 10.03
C ASN A 660 -45.26 -1.40 8.73
N VAL A 661 -44.89 -0.64 7.71
CA VAL A 661 -45.48 -0.71 6.38
C VAL A 661 -44.80 -1.78 5.58
N HIS A 662 -45.44 -2.94 5.35
CA HIS A 662 -44.82 -4.11 4.70
C HIS A 662 -45.34 -4.39 3.27
N ASN A 663 -46.26 -3.62 2.77
CA ASN A 663 -46.89 -3.83 1.47
C ASN A 663 -46.29 -2.96 0.35
N VAL A 664 -45.11 -2.38 0.57
CA VAL A 664 -44.42 -1.54 -0.41
C VAL A 664 -43.16 -2.23 -0.90
N VAL A 665 -43.00 -2.30 -2.21
CA VAL A 665 -41.75 -2.66 -2.89
C VAL A 665 -41.07 -1.38 -3.34
N TRP A 666 -39.89 -1.13 -2.83
CA TRP A 666 -39.16 0.11 -3.05
C TRP A 666 -38.33 0.05 -4.33
N LEU A 667 -38.63 0.98 -5.25
CA LEU A 667 -37.93 1.09 -6.53
C LEU A 667 -37.01 2.31 -6.53
N TRP A 668 -35.73 2.08 -6.67
CA TRP A 668 -34.73 3.14 -6.72
C TRP A 668 -34.30 3.44 -8.15
N THR A 669 -34.47 4.69 -8.59
CA THR A 669 -33.95 5.20 -9.86
C THR A 669 -32.74 6.08 -9.57
N PRO A 670 -31.55 5.76 -10.10
CA PRO A 670 -30.39 6.65 -10.01
C PRO A 670 -30.68 7.98 -10.73
N PRO A 671 -30.56 9.14 -10.06
CA PRO A 671 -30.83 10.43 -10.72
C PRO A 671 -29.82 10.75 -11.83
N ASN A 672 -28.64 10.16 -11.76
CA ASN A 672 -27.58 10.29 -12.77
C ASN A 672 -27.03 8.90 -13.10
N PRO A 673 -27.22 8.40 -14.32
CA PRO A 673 -26.71 7.10 -14.76
C PRO A 673 -25.17 6.98 -14.74
N GLU A 674 -24.45 8.10 -14.84
CA GLU A 674 -22.99 8.14 -14.80
C GLU A 674 -22.43 8.21 -13.37
N ALA A 675 -23.29 8.49 -12.36
CA ALA A 675 -22.89 8.64 -10.96
C ALA A 675 -23.74 7.76 -10.02
N VAL A 676 -24.07 6.55 -10.43
CA VAL A 676 -24.91 5.60 -9.68
C VAL A 676 -24.40 5.40 -8.25
N ALA A 677 -23.07 5.27 -8.08
CA ALA A 677 -22.45 5.09 -6.79
C ALA A 677 -22.67 6.27 -5.84
N ASP A 678 -22.61 7.48 -6.36
CA ASP A 678 -22.70 8.70 -5.56
C ASP A 678 -24.09 8.89 -4.97
N TYR A 679 -25.13 8.46 -5.70
CA TYR A 679 -26.52 8.59 -5.30
C TYR A 679 -27.11 7.37 -4.59
N CYS A 680 -26.41 6.24 -4.56
CA CYS A 680 -26.90 5.01 -3.96
C CYS A 680 -27.23 5.21 -2.46
N PRO A 681 -28.49 5.01 -2.03
CA PRO A 681 -28.89 5.17 -0.63
C PRO A 681 -28.37 4.04 0.26
N GLY A 682 -27.88 2.97 -0.33
CA GLY A 682 -27.46 1.71 0.30
C GLY A 682 -28.44 0.57 -0.04
N GLY A 683 -27.89 -0.62 -0.31
CA GLY A 683 -28.69 -1.76 -0.78
C GLY A 683 -29.80 -2.22 0.16
N ALA A 684 -29.72 -1.88 1.45
CA ALA A 684 -30.77 -2.18 2.44
C ALA A 684 -32.01 -1.26 2.34
N TYR A 685 -31.90 -0.17 1.58
CA TYR A 685 -32.96 0.86 1.54
C TYR A 685 -33.86 0.79 0.30
N PHE A 686 -33.70 -0.18 -0.58
CA PHE A 686 -34.58 -0.41 -1.73
C PHE A 686 -34.54 -1.87 -2.16
N ASP A 687 -35.57 -2.30 -2.89
CA ASP A 687 -35.72 -3.68 -3.34
C ASP A 687 -35.29 -3.87 -4.78
N TRP A 688 -35.61 -2.95 -5.68
CA TRP A 688 -35.30 -2.99 -7.09
C TRP A 688 -34.58 -1.71 -7.56
N MET A 689 -33.74 -1.86 -8.55
CA MET A 689 -33.16 -0.73 -9.28
C MET A 689 -33.95 -0.49 -10.57
N VAL A 690 -34.22 0.77 -10.90
CA VAL A 690 -34.94 1.14 -12.10
C VAL A 690 -34.02 1.91 -13.04
N ALA A 691 -34.02 1.50 -14.30
CA ALA A 691 -33.40 2.23 -15.40
C ALA A 691 -34.51 2.92 -16.21
N ASP A 692 -34.45 4.26 -16.23
CA ASP A 692 -35.47 5.12 -16.85
C ASP A 692 -34.85 5.69 -18.14
N HIS A 693 -35.05 4.95 -19.26
CA HIS A 693 -34.46 5.35 -20.53
C HIS A 693 -35.34 5.07 -21.74
N PRO A 694 -35.33 6.00 -22.70
CA PRO A 694 -35.82 5.66 -24.05
C PRO A 694 -34.83 4.62 -24.63
N VAL A 695 -35.39 3.44 -24.90
CA VAL A 695 -34.66 2.38 -25.59
C VAL A 695 -34.54 2.75 -27.07
N GLY A 696 -33.51 3.55 -27.43
CA GLY A 696 -33.15 3.80 -28.84
C GLY A 696 -32.04 2.81 -29.28
N GLU A 697 -31.93 2.56 -30.57
CA GLU A 697 -30.95 1.59 -31.14
C GLU A 697 -29.50 1.90 -30.82
N ASN A 698 -29.17 3.11 -30.32
CA ASN A 698 -27.83 3.60 -30.04
C ASN A 698 -27.62 4.13 -28.61
N SER A 699 -28.42 3.74 -27.65
CA SER A 699 -28.30 4.27 -26.28
C SER A 699 -27.34 3.41 -25.45
N ASP A 700 -26.17 3.94 -25.19
CA ASP A 700 -25.13 3.37 -24.29
C ASP A 700 -25.43 3.60 -22.80
N GLU A 701 -26.57 4.13 -22.47
CA GLU A 701 -26.87 4.63 -21.12
C GLU A 701 -27.12 3.49 -20.13
N TYR A 702 -27.87 2.46 -20.50
CA TYR A 702 -28.03 1.28 -19.65
C TYR A 702 -26.73 0.50 -19.48
N PRO A 703 -25.92 0.24 -20.50
CA PRO A 703 -24.58 -0.32 -20.34
C PRO A 703 -23.68 0.48 -19.37
N ARG A 704 -23.70 1.80 -19.43
CA ARG A 704 -22.94 2.67 -18.49
C ARG A 704 -23.48 2.57 -17.06
N MET A 705 -24.77 2.71 -16.88
CA MET A 705 -25.42 2.55 -15.57
C MET A 705 -25.18 1.16 -15.01
N ARG A 706 -25.31 0.12 -15.83
CA ARG A 706 -25.02 -1.26 -15.47
C ARG A 706 -23.58 -1.43 -15.03
N PHE A 707 -22.63 -0.86 -15.77
CA PHE A 707 -21.22 -0.91 -15.43
C PHE A 707 -20.97 -0.27 -14.06
N GLN A 708 -21.52 0.90 -13.78
CA GLN A 708 -21.43 1.58 -12.50
C GLN A 708 -22.10 0.77 -11.37
N ALA A 709 -23.29 0.22 -11.61
CA ALA A 709 -24.02 -0.58 -10.63
C ALA A 709 -23.33 -1.91 -10.33
N ALA A 710 -22.77 -2.56 -11.35
CA ALA A 710 -22.05 -3.82 -11.20
C ALA A 710 -20.79 -3.68 -10.31
N GLN A 711 -20.20 -2.50 -10.27
CA GLN A 711 -19.04 -2.19 -9.44
C GLN A 711 -19.39 -1.97 -7.95
N GLN A 712 -20.69 -1.92 -7.61
CA GLN A 712 -21.15 -1.72 -6.26
C GLN A 712 -21.69 -3.04 -5.69
N PHE A 713 -21.04 -3.55 -4.64
CA PHE A 713 -21.45 -4.80 -3.99
C PHE A 713 -22.93 -4.80 -3.58
N GLU A 714 -23.45 -3.65 -3.14
CA GLU A 714 -24.83 -3.49 -2.70
C GLU A 714 -25.84 -3.54 -3.85
N LEU A 715 -25.42 -3.25 -5.07
CA LEU A 715 -26.26 -3.16 -6.26
C LEU A 715 -26.21 -4.41 -7.15
N HIS A 716 -25.09 -5.13 -7.16
CA HIS A 716 -24.87 -6.23 -8.11
C HIS A 716 -25.85 -7.39 -8.00
N ARG A 717 -26.60 -7.53 -6.89
CA ARG A 717 -27.63 -8.56 -6.67
C ARG A 717 -29.06 -8.02 -6.78
N LYS A 718 -29.22 -6.73 -7.02
CA LYS A 718 -30.55 -6.14 -7.10
C LYS A 718 -31.18 -6.43 -8.46
N PRO A 719 -32.45 -6.85 -8.49
CA PRO A 719 -33.17 -6.97 -9.75
C PRO A 719 -33.37 -5.59 -10.37
N VAL A 720 -33.32 -5.55 -11.71
CA VAL A 720 -33.44 -4.31 -12.48
C VAL A 720 -34.79 -4.33 -13.23
N MET A 721 -35.50 -3.19 -13.18
CA MET A 721 -36.65 -2.90 -13.98
C MET A 721 -36.25 -1.87 -15.03
N LEU A 722 -36.58 -2.14 -16.30
CA LEU A 722 -36.50 -1.15 -17.37
C LEU A 722 -37.84 -0.45 -17.53
N LEU A 723 -37.82 0.87 -17.47
CA LEU A 723 -38.96 1.69 -17.88
C LEU A 723 -38.66 2.21 -19.30
N ALA A 724 -39.46 1.76 -20.28
CA ALA A 724 -39.31 2.13 -21.66
C ALA A 724 -40.49 3.04 -22.09
N THR A 725 -40.20 4.26 -22.51
CA THR A 725 -41.18 5.11 -23.18
C THR A 725 -41.31 4.68 -24.63
N LEU A 726 -42.51 4.31 -25.06
CA LEU A 726 -42.77 3.86 -26.41
C LEU A 726 -43.54 4.90 -27.22
N PRO A 727 -43.20 5.09 -28.53
CA PRO A 727 -44.13 5.63 -29.48
C PRO A 727 -45.29 4.64 -29.72
N ALA A 728 -46.48 5.13 -30.00
CA ALA A 728 -47.76 4.40 -30.04
C ALA A 728 -47.86 3.21 -31.03
N ASN A 729 -46.83 2.84 -31.79
CA ASN A 729 -46.78 1.76 -32.78
C ASN A 729 -45.75 0.68 -32.45
N ALA A 730 -46.13 -0.30 -31.72
CA ALA A 730 -45.29 -1.06 -30.80
C ALA A 730 -44.77 -2.46 -31.20
N PRO A 731 -44.71 -3.01 -32.43
CA PRO A 731 -44.07 -4.30 -32.66
C PRO A 731 -42.55 -4.26 -32.48
N ALA A 732 -41.88 -3.15 -32.83
CA ALA A 732 -40.41 -3.02 -32.75
C ALA A 732 -39.91 -2.97 -31.31
N ALA A 733 -40.68 -2.39 -30.38
CA ALA A 733 -40.30 -2.24 -29.00
C ALA A 733 -40.27 -3.56 -28.20
N ASN A 734 -41.17 -4.46 -28.48
CA ASN A 734 -41.20 -5.81 -27.91
C ASN A 734 -39.96 -6.61 -28.33
N VAL A 735 -39.51 -6.44 -29.57
CA VAL A 735 -38.28 -7.08 -30.08
C VAL A 735 -37.05 -6.51 -29.38
N LEU A 736 -37.01 -5.20 -29.20
CA LEU A 736 -35.89 -4.52 -28.54
C LEU A 736 -35.81 -4.86 -27.04
N ALA A 737 -36.94 -4.85 -26.33
CA ALA A 737 -37.03 -5.25 -24.93
C ALA A 737 -36.61 -6.70 -24.72
N ARG A 738 -37.01 -7.61 -25.58
CA ARG A 738 -36.57 -9.02 -25.56
C ARG A 738 -35.08 -9.13 -25.83
N ARG A 739 -34.52 -8.37 -26.76
CA ARG A 739 -33.09 -8.34 -27.09
C ARG A 739 -32.27 -7.86 -25.92
N VAL A 740 -32.68 -6.74 -25.32
CA VAL A 740 -32.00 -6.19 -24.13
C VAL A 740 -32.08 -7.15 -22.94
N ALA A 741 -33.26 -7.69 -22.65
CA ALA A 741 -33.45 -8.64 -21.56
C ALA A 741 -32.69 -9.96 -21.78
N SER A 742 -32.48 -10.39 -23.01
CA SER A 742 -31.65 -11.56 -23.32
C SER A 742 -30.13 -11.31 -23.13
N GLN A 743 -29.70 -10.06 -23.29
CA GLN A 743 -28.30 -9.66 -23.09
C GLN A 743 -27.94 -9.42 -21.63
N TYR A 744 -28.92 -9.00 -20.81
CA TYR A 744 -28.69 -8.58 -19.42
C TYR A 744 -29.57 -9.37 -18.43
N PRO A 745 -29.06 -10.46 -17.85
CA PRO A 745 -29.87 -11.37 -17.01
C PRO A 745 -30.35 -10.77 -15.69
N GLU A 746 -29.81 -9.62 -15.27
CA GLU A 746 -30.29 -8.87 -14.12
C GLU A 746 -31.61 -8.17 -14.34
N ILE A 747 -32.00 -7.93 -15.57
CA ILE A 747 -33.28 -7.32 -15.90
C ILE A 747 -34.38 -8.33 -15.64
N ARG A 748 -35.27 -8.03 -14.72
CA ARG A 748 -36.38 -8.89 -14.27
C ARG A 748 -37.73 -8.38 -14.67
N ALA A 749 -37.83 -7.11 -15.06
CA ALA A 749 -39.05 -6.51 -15.53
C ALA A 749 -38.75 -5.47 -16.61
N VAL A 750 -39.62 -5.40 -17.59
CA VAL A 750 -39.71 -4.31 -18.57
C VAL A 750 -41.10 -3.75 -18.51
N VAL A 751 -41.26 -2.49 -18.18
CA VAL A 751 -42.52 -1.80 -18.09
C VAL A 751 -42.57 -0.74 -19.18
N TYR A 752 -43.63 -0.76 -19.96
CA TYR A 752 -43.86 0.21 -21.02
C TYR A 752 -44.75 1.30 -20.48
N ASP A 753 -44.23 2.52 -20.41
CA ASP A 753 -45.03 3.67 -20.08
C ASP A 753 -45.71 4.20 -21.36
N SER A 754 -46.96 3.88 -21.53
CA SER A 754 -47.78 4.38 -22.63
C SER A 754 -48.34 5.79 -22.38
N TYR A 755 -48.11 6.33 -21.22
CA TYR A 755 -48.55 7.67 -20.80
C TYR A 755 -47.29 8.53 -20.45
N ALA A 756 -46.63 9.06 -21.45
CA ALA A 756 -45.89 10.29 -21.25
C ALA A 756 -46.82 11.46 -21.56
N PRO A 757 -47.41 12.17 -20.57
CA PRO A 757 -48.07 13.43 -20.87
C PRO A 757 -47.00 14.35 -21.48
N ALA A 758 -47.39 15.12 -22.50
CA ALA A 758 -46.54 16.07 -23.20
C ALA A 758 -45.80 17.07 -22.26
N ASN A 759 -46.14 17.08 -20.98
CA ASN A 759 -45.57 17.92 -19.93
C ASN A 759 -44.59 17.22 -18.97
N ALA A 760 -44.31 15.93 -19.14
CA ALA A 760 -43.29 15.27 -18.30
C ALA A 760 -41.83 15.77 -18.59
N ALA A 761 -41.66 16.48 -19.68
CA ALA A 761 -40.38 17.14 -20.00
C ALA A 761 -39.98 18.28 -19.02
N SER A 762 -40.95 18.77 -18.21
CA SER A 762 -40.72 19.84 -17.23
C SER A 762 -40.37 19.37 -15.82
N LEU A 763 -40.37 18.05 -15.56
CA LEU A 763 -40.02 17.45 -14.28
C LEU A 763 -38.60 16.88 -14.25
N GLN A 764 -37.80 17.16 -15.28
CA GLN A 764 -36.39 16.89 -15.22
C GLN A 764 -35.68 17.89 -14.27
N CYS A 765 -34.99 17.39 -13.28
CA CYS A 765 -34.13 18.21 -12.44
C CYS A 765 -33.32 19.18 -13.30
N ASP A 766 -33.65 20.46 -13.23
CA ASP A 766 -32.81 21.51 -13.80
C ASP A 766 -31.45 21.51 -13.13
N SER A 767 -30.48 20.82 -13.70
CA SER A 767 -29.09 21.16 -13.50
C SER A 767 -28.75 22.26 -14.50
N PRO A 768 -28.15 23.37 -14.05
CA PRO A 768 -27.84 24.51 -14.92
C PRO A 768 -27.00 24.17 -16.17
N ASP A 769 -26.29 23.05 -16.14
CA ASP A 769 -25.39 22.64 -17.22
C ASP A 769 -26.05 21.80 -18.34
N ASN A 770 -27.24 21.25 -18.13
CA ASN A 770 -27.92 20.46 -19.15
C ASN A 770 -28.71 21.29 -20.16
N ASN A 771 -29.11 22.51 -19.82
CA ASN A 771 -29.82 23.39 -20.74
C ASN A 771 -28.95 23.91 -21.89
N LEU A 772 -27.63 24.05 -21.70
CA LEU A 772 -26.70 24.47 -22.76
C LEU A 772 -26.44 23.35 -23.80
N LYS A 773 -26.41 22.10 -23.39
CA LYS A 773 -26.21 20.98 -24.31
C LYS A 773 -27.49 20.58 -25.09
N ARG A 774 -28.69 20.76 -24.51
CA ARG A 774 -29.95 20.46 -25.17
C ARG A 774 -30.27 21.44 -26.29
N ASN A 775 -30.02 22.74 -26.10
CA ASN A 775 -30.21 23.72 -27.14
C ASN A 775 -29.25 23.57 -28.32
N SER A 776 -28.06 23.02 -28.11
CA SER A 776 -27.12 22.74 -29.20
C SER A 776 -27.47 21.48 -30.01
N LEU A 777 -28.17 20.52 -29.45
CA LEU A 777 -28.63 19.32 -30.15
C LEU A 777 -29.92 19.55 -30.93
N ILE A 778 -30.83 20.40 -30.44
CA ILE A 778 -32.06 20.77 -31.13
C ILE A 778 -31.74 21.67 -32.32
N SER A 779 -30.73 22.58 -32.21
CA SER A 779 -30.31 23.42 -33.34
C SER A 779 -29.60 22.64 -34.46
N LYS A 780 -28.86 21.52 -34.10
CA LYS A 780 -28.25 20.65 -35.11
C LYS A 780 -29.26 19.70 -35.78
N GLY A 781 -30.32 19.29 -35.08
CA GLY A 781 -31.40 18.49 -35.67
C GLY A 781 -32.28 19.28 -36.65
N ALA A 782 -32.47 20.57 -36.41
CA ALA A 782 -33.24 21.44 -37.29
C ALA A 782 -32.48 21.89 -38.56
N GLN A 783 -31.16 21.88 -38.54
CA GLN A 783 -30.34 22.21 -39.72
C GLN A 783 -30.13 21.03 -40.68
N LEU A 784 -30.38 19.79 -40.24
CA LEU A 784 -30.33 18.60 -41.09
C LEU A 784 -31.64 18.28 -41.80
N ALA A 785 -32.75 18.90 -41.41
CA ALA A 785 -34.07 18.69 -42.04
C ALA A 785 -34.43 19.71 -43.16
N THR A 786 -33.62 20.71 -43.44
CA THR A 786 -33.87 21.75 -44.46
C THR A 786 -32.83 21.80 -45.61
N GLY A 787 -32.00 20.80 -45.76
CA GLY A 787 -30.89 20.79 -46.69
C GLY A 787 -31.00 19.84 -47.89
N GLU A 788 -32.19 19.67 -48.51
CA GLU A 788 -32.29 19.07 -49.83
C GLU A 788 -33.20 19.88 -50.70
N GLN A 789 -32.67 20.86 -51.44
CA GLN A 789 -33.06 21.21 -52.78
C GLN A 789 -32.16 22.34 -53.37
N GLY A 790 -31.39 21.97 -54.37
CA GLY A 790 -31.09 22.94 -55.45
C GLY A 790 -29.68 23.57 -55.39
N ASN A 791 -28.74 23.21 -56.07
CA ASN A 791 -28.42 23.43 -57.48
C ASN A 791 -26.89 23.42 -57.73
N ARG A 792 -26.56 22.87 -58.80
CA ARG A 792 -25.21 22.86 -59.46
C ARG A 792 -24.70 24.29 -59.68
N ASN A 793 -23.42 24.53 -59.42
CA ASN A 793 -22.43 24.97 -60.39
C ASN A 793 -21.10 25.33 -59.73
N ASN A 794 -20.06 24.74 -60.23
CA ASN A 794 -18.62 25.02 -60.12
C ASN A 794 -18.28 26.35 -60.89
N PRO A 795 -17.04 26.89 -60.85
CA PRO A 795 -15.82 26.63 -60.08
C PRO A 795 -14.97 27.91 -59.79
N LYS A 796 -13.83 27.68 -59.09
CA LYS A 796 -12.62 28.52 -59.09
C LYS A 796 -12.53 29.66 -58.05
N GLY A 797 -11.49 29.51 -57.25
CA GLY A 797 -10.83 30.53 -56.45
C GLY A 797 -10.12 29.92 -55.30
#